data_a546d5126eede4a7f9846297383b2da7
#
_entry.id   a546d5126eede4a7f9846297383b2da7
#
_cell.length_a   1.000
_cell.length_b   1.000
_cell.length_c   1.000
_cell.angle_alpha   90.00
_cell.angle_beta   90.00
_cell.angle_gamma   90.00
#
_symmetry.space_group_name_H-M   'P 1'
#
loop_
_entity.id
_entity.type
_entity.pdbx_description
1 polymer ?
#
loop_
_entity_poly.entity_id
_entity_poly.type
_entity_poly.pdbx_seq_one_letter_code
_entity_poly.pdbx_strand_id
1 'polypeptide(L)'
;MSDATAASGPDWAPNDDQQELIDTLDGTVLVDAGPGTGKTFAVTRRYVNLLRSKPIEPGDVCLITFTRNAAAEMRERILDRSEASATTIGDAPIQTFHSLCQDIIKESGFDAPQLLGIDDQITADTRVVSNEIVEETLFEECYEQFRDAHPEHAAILRTVEDPGEIQGLIGELAAKGVFPTAEGWYRGGEAALEGDREAFVERFAALNEPRNGGSKQSRLREMLSSYGDTGLHLPDAPSKASVRGEGKQLPGEMAERVFEADREPLQRFVHDIYIAYLRFALSRNYLTFGFLQLFAFVLLCEDESVRDQVGFEYVMIDEFQDSSEIQFKLALLLARTENICVVGDWKQSIYGFQYADVENILEFDARLDRFAAELNADRPRIEYDTSVDRRIELSRNYRSTASIIEFATAALTTPASGSEEVDAEAVTERLGDLETAIPGVESRIEAIENDDEPAAILTAIGEMVDNDSYAVPDGDGGTRSPTYADIGVLTRTRDFGRSLQAAADEHGLPMAYEGGLEIFRTDQAKLLLAWLRILEADADRGWAVVLERAGYDLGACEAILETASYPDAMVAFRERLRATETLPGVMRTVFDRYGCTGPRAAVLIDTIESIHANTTLTRGGLVGVIARGIEHGTTQEIHAGAGADAVTVRTIHAAKGLEHPIVILANMNSGRFPSSGGSSGNISYEEGAGLRQRDVYAEADGQPYIYRDWKTEIARKCRPTAYDEERRLLYVALSRAQRHILCTAGGRPNTFLEELPVSLEPGVVDIPSFETEAEDRPVFEMPMPEPRGPRSSTPHELGATAEAAAGPAESAGGMSFGDRVHEFAEAYALGDPVAPANDHEEAVASFLDGLSGELRPEEHVHLPLEAEGQQVTLSGIIDLLQITDEAVAIVDYKTDADRTREESYRRQLSAYYHAIAELFPDRNTSVSLFWTGSGEQTEIEPLTRAEVAGFALS
;
A
#
# COMPACT_ATOMS: atom_id res chain seq x y z
N MET A 1 -25.84 0.17 -24.02
CA MET A 1 -27.09 0.10 -23.27
C MET A 1 -27.62 -1.33 -23.42
N SER A 2 -27.23 -2.17 -22.51
CA SER A 2 -27.85 -3.46 -22.27
C SER A 2 -27.85 -3.67 -20.77
N ASP A 3 -29.00 -3.88 -20.21
CA ASP A 3 -29.27 -4.07 -18.80
C ASP A 3 -28.38 -5.18 -18.20
N ALA A 4 -27.38 -4.78 -17.41
CA ALA A 4 -26.86 -5.63 -16.39
C ALA A 4 -27.61 -5.29 -15.09
N THR A 5 -28.84 -5.79 -14.97
CA THR A 5 -29.47 -5.98 -13.67
C THR A 5 -28.66 -7.05 -12.95
N ALA A 6 -27.77 -6.62 -12.04
CA ALA A 6 -27.21 -7.50 -11.05
C ALA A 6 -28.40 -8.15 -10.33
N ALA A 7 -28.58 -9.43 -10.53
CA ALA A 7 -29.55 -10.22 -9.81
C ALA A 7 -29.15 -10.17 -8.34
N SER A 8 -29.97 -9.53 -7.50
CA SER A 8 -29.90 -9.70 -6.06
C SER A 8 -30.01 -11.21 -5.80
N GLY A 9 -28.90 -11.79 -5.31
CA GLY A 9 -28.87 -13.22 -5.00
C GLY A 9 -30.00 -13.61 -4.03
N PRO A 10 -30.33 -14.89 -3.92
CA PRO A 10 -31.40 -15.33 -3.06
C PRO A 10 -31.22 -14.80 -1.65
N ASP A 11 -32.29 -14.27 -1.05
CA ASP A 11 -32.28 -13.70 0.30
C ASP A 11 -32.13 -14.85 1.32
N TRP A 12 -30.88 -15.27 1.53
CA TRP A 12 -30.53 -16.35 2.45
C TRP A 12 -30.88 -15.95 3.88
N ALA A 13 -31.61 -16.80 4.58
CA ALA A 13 -31.86 -16.62 5.99
C ALA A 13 -30.56 -16.86 6.78
N PRO A 14 -30.23 -16.03 7.79
CA PRO A 14 -29.12 -16.29 8.67
C PRO A 14 -29.33 -17.61 9.45
N ASN A 15 -28.22 -18.30 9.74
CA ASN A 15 -28.25 -19.42 10.68
C ASN A 15 -28.31 -18.88 12.12
N ASP A 16 -28.37 -19.78 13.10
CA ASP A 16 -28.55 -19.41 14.52
C ASP A 16 -27.37 -18.55 15.02
N ASP A 17 -26.11 -18.88 14.68
CA ASP A 17 -24.90 -18.14 15.10
C ASP A 17 -24.86 -16.75 14.43
N GLN A 18 -25.15 -16.70 13.14
CA GLN A 18 -25.24 -15.43 12.41
C GLN A 18 -26.39 -14.57 12.94
N GLN A 19 -27.52 -15.17 13.30
CA GLN A 19 -28.65 -14.45 13.90
C GLN A 19 -28.30 -13.92 15.29
N GLU A 20 -27.56 -14.70 16.09
CA GLU A 20 -27.05 -14.23 17.39
C GLU A 20 -26.18 -12.98 17.23
N LEU A 21 -25.26 -12.98 16.26
CA LEU A 21 -24.43 -11.80 15.95
C LEU A 21 -25.29 -10.61 15.50
N ILE A 22 -26.28 -10.83 14.64
CA ILE A 22 -27.16 -9.77 14.11
C ILE A 22 -28.00 -9.15 15.24
N ASP A 23 -28.41 -9.92 16.23
CA ASP A 23 -29.31 -9.49 17.30
C ASP A 23 -28.57 -8.98 18.56
N THR A 24 -27.27 -9.33 18.74
CA THR A 24 -26.45 -8.83 19.85
C THR A 24 -25.95 -7.44 19.51
N LEU A 25 -26.68 -6.39 19.87
CA LEU A 25 -26.40 -5.02 19.43
C LEU A 25 -25.48 -4.24 20.39
N ASP A 26 -25.57 -4.46 21.69
CA ASP A 26 -24.86 -3.70 22.71
C ASP A 26 -23.69 -4.47 23.31
N GLY A 27 -22.74 -3.75 23.88
CA GLY A 27 -21.57 -4.28 24.60
C GLY A 27 -20.38 -4.64 23.70
N THR A 28 -19.31 -5.08 24.35
CA THR A 28 -18.10 -5.55 23.65
C THR A 28 -18.28 -6.99 23.18
N VAL A 29 -18.27 -7.19 21.87
CA VAL A 29 -18.51 -8.47 21.21
C VAL A 29 -17.29 -8.90 20.41
N LEU A 30 -16.75 -10.08 20.74
CA LEU A 30 -15.70 -10.75 19.97
C LEU A 30 -16.31 -11.89 19.14
N VAL A 31 -16.10 -11.86 17.83
CA VAL A 31 -16.62 -12.86 16.90
C VAL A 31 -15.47 -13.62 16.25
N ASP A 32 -15.36 -14.92 16.55
CA ASP A 32 -14.49 -15.83 15.81
C ASP A 32 -15.26 -16.40 14.63
N ALA A 33 -14.79 -16.16 13.42
CA ALA A 33 -15.51 -16.50 12.23
C ALA A 33 -14.58 -17.07 11.16
N GLY A 34 -14.58 -18.38 11.01
CA GLY A 34 -13.77 -19.11 10.03
C GLY A 34 -13.99 -18.67 8.57
N PRO A 35 -13.19 -19.22 7.62
CA PRO A 35 -13.38 -18.94 6.21
C PRO A 35 -14.74 -19.46 5.74
N GLY A 36 -15.41 -18.73 4.86
CA GLY A 36 -16.69 -19.17 4.27
C GLY A 36 -17.88 -19.22 5.24
N THR A 37 -17.79 -18.67 6.46
CA THR A 37 -18.88 -18.65 7.45
C THR A 37 -19.85 -17.51 7.26
N GLY A 38 -19.64 -16.63 6.28
CA GLY A 38 -20.51 -15.50 6.00
C GLY A 38 -20.30 -14.32 6.94
N LYS A 39 -19.06 -14.04 7.38
CA LYS A 39 -18.68 -12.85 8.18
C LYS A 39 -19.35 -11.58 7.66
N THR A 40 -19.01 -11.18 6.43
CA THR A 40 -19.50 -9.95 5.81
C THR A 40 -21.02 -9.91 5.70
N PHE A 41 -21.64 -11.06 5.48
CA PHE A 41 -23.10 -11.21 5.45
C PHE A 41 -23.72 -10.86 6.82
N ALA A 42 -23.18 -11.40 7.91
CA ALA A 42 -23.68 -11.16 9.26
C ALA A 42 -23.38 -9.74 9.75
N VAL A 43 -22.15 -9.23 9.49
CA VAL A 43 -21.73 -7.86 9.85
C VAL A 43 -22.60 -6.80 9.19
N THR A 44 -22.84 -6.90 7.87
CA THR A 44 -23.68 -5.94 7.15
C THR A 44 -25.15 -5.97 7.62
N ARG A 45 -25.68 -7.15 7.96
CA ARG A 45 -27.03 -7.28 8.54
C ARG A 45 -27.11 -6.75 9.97
N ARG A 46 -26.06 -6.95 10.80
CA ARG A 46 -25.97 -6.34 12.12
C ARG A 46 -26.00 -4.82 12.02
N TYR A 47 -25.22 -4.24 11.08
CA TYR A 47 -25.25 -2.79 10.83
C TYR A 47 -26.67 -2.29 10.49
N VAL A 48 -27.36 -2.95 9.58
CA VAL A 48 -28.73 -2.59 9.22
C VAL A 48 -29.68 -2.76 10.41
N ASN A 49 -29.49 -3.82 11.24
CA ASN A 49 -30.29 -4.04 12.43
C ASN A 49 -30.07 -2.97 13.50
N LEU A 50 -28.83 -2.47 13.67
CA LEU A 50 -28.51 -1.33 14.54
C LEU A 50 -29.32 -0.10 14.14
N LEU A 51 -29.32 0.28 12.87
CA LEU A 51 -30.06 1.44 12.36
C LEU A 51 -31.60 1.29 12.52
N ARG A 52 -32.11 0.06 12.47
CA ARG A 52 -33.57 -0.21 12.66
C ARG A 52 -34.01 -0.25 14.13
N SER A 53 -33.13 -0.74 15.00
CA SER A 53 -33.49 -1.07 16.37
C SER A 53 -33.10 0.01 17.39
N LYS A 54 -32.13 0.87 17.02
CA LYS A 54 -31.61 1.94 17.88
C LYS A 54 -31.95 3.31 17.32
N PRO A 55 -32.08 4.32 18.16
CA PRO A 55 -32.33 5.70 17.75
C PRO A 55 -31.03 6.42 17.36
N ILE A 56 -30.33 5.87 16.38
CA ILE A 56 -29.02 6.32 15.89
C ILE A 56 -29.07 6.57 14.38
N GLU A 57 -28.15 7.38 13.90
CA GLU A 57 -27.95 7.64 12.48
C GLU A 57 -26.74 6.84 11.94
N PRO A 58 -26.61 6.66 10.61
CA PRO A 58 -25.45 5.98 10.03
C PRO A 58 -24.09 6.59 10.42
N GLY A 59 -24.04 7.89 10.73
CA GLY A 59 -22.86 8.59 11.22
C GLY A 59 -22.43 8.20 12.66
N ASP A 60 -23.33 7.59 13.44
CA ASP A 60 -23.02 7.13 14.80
C ASP A 60 -22.37 5.73 14.82
N VAL A 61 -22.31 5.05 13.66
CA VAL A 61 -21.79 3.68 13.52
C VAL A 61 -20.58 3.65 12.60
N CYS A 62 -19.41 3.45 13.14
CA CYS A 62 -18.19 3.25 12.38
C CYS A 62 -18.02 1.77 12.02
N LEU A 63 -17.93 1.46 10.74
CA LEU A 63 -17.61 0.11 10.23
C LEU A 63 -16.27 0.14 9.50
N ILE A 64 -15.29 -0.50 10.10
CA ILE A 64 -13.91 -0.53 9.62
C ILE A 64 -13.63 -1.87 8.96
N THR A 65 -12.96 -1.85 7.82
CA THR A 65 -12.47 -3.03 7.13
C THR A 65 -11.06 -2.80 6.58
N PHE A 66 -10.40 -3.87 6.12
CA PHE A 66 -8.99 -3.81 5.72
C PHE A 66 -8.76 -3.14 4.36
N THR A 67 -9.68 -3.33 3.40
CA THR A 67 -9.51 -2.81 2.03
C THR A 67 -10.62 -1.87 1.61
N ARG A 68 -10.30 -0.92 0.71
CA ARG A 68 -11.29 0.00 0.12
C ARG A 68 -12.38 -0.75 -0.66
N ASN A 69 -12.00 -1.85 -1.34
CA ASN A 69 -12.95 -2.67 -2.08
C ASN A 69 -13.96 -3.35 -1.15
N ALA A 70 -13.48 -3.90 -0.01
CA ALA A 70 -14.37 -4.48 0.99
C ALA A 70 -15.32 -3.43 1.60
N ALA A 71 -14.82 -2.22 1.88
CA ALA A 71 -15.65 -1.13 2.36
C ALA A 71 -16.74 -0.73 1.34
N ALA A 72 -16.39 -0.67 0.05
CA ALA A 72 -17.35 -0.38 -1.02
C ALA A 72 -18.42 -1.48 -1.15
N GLU A 73 -18.00 -2.75 -1.11
CA GLU A 73 -18.92 -3.90 -1.16
C GLU A 73 -19.86 -3.93 0.06
N MET A 74 -19.35 -3.67 1.26
CA MET A 74 -20.17 -3.58 2.46
C MET A 74 -21.19 -2.46 2.36
N ARG A 75 -20.77 -1.28 1.87
CA ARG A 75 -21.66 -0.13 1.67
C ARG A 75 -22.78 -0.46 0.69
N GLU A 76 -22.49 -1.12 -0.43
CA GLU A 76 -23.48 -1.56 -1.40
C GLU A 76 -24.48 -2.54 -0.76
N ARG A 77 -23.99 -3.57 -0.06
CA ARG A 77 -24.84 -4.55 0.63
C ARG A 77 -25.72 -3.97 1.73
N ILE A 78 -25.23 -2.95 2.44
CA ILE A 78 -25.99 -2.21 3.46
C ILE A 78 -27.06 -1.36 2.79
N LEU A 79 -26.70 -0.67 1.70
CA LEU A 79 -27.64 0.16 0.94
C LEU A 79 -28.81 -0.65 0.39
N ASP A 80 -28.56 -1.82 -0.18
CA ASP A 80 -29.58 -2.72 -0.71
C ASP A 80 -30.61 -3.17 0.33
N ARG A 81 -30.25 -3.15 1.61
CA ARG A 81 -31.09 -3.66 2.71
C ARG A 81 -31.59 -2.59 3.68
N SER A 82 -31.04 -1.39 3.60
CA SER A 82 -31.42 -0.27 4.47
C SER A 82 -32.59 0.52 3.87
N GLU A 83 -33.38 1.18 4.72
CA GLU A 83 -34.38 2.17 4.29
C GLU A 83 -33.75 3.58 4.15
N ALA A 84 -32.48 3.73 4.48
CA ALA A 84 -31.74 4.98 4.37
C ALA A 84 -31.46 5.36 2.91
N SER A 85 -31.33 6.65 2.64
CA SER A 85 -31.01 7.11 1.29
C SER A 85 -29.60 6.73 0.88
N ALA A 86 -29.35 6.63 -0.43
CA ALA A 86 -28.02 6.37 -0.98
C ALA A 86 -26.99 7.43 -0.52
N THR A 87 -27.40 8.69 -0.38
CA THR A 87 -26.55 9.76 0.11
C THR A 87 -26.18 9.53 1.58
N THR A 88 -27.15 9.21 2.44
CA THR A 88 -26.92 8.99 3.87
C THR A 88 -26.00 7.82 4.14
N ILE A 89 -26.11 6.71 3.39
CA ILE A 89 -25.18 5.57 3.48
C ILE A 89 -23.83 5.89 2.78
N GLY A 90 -23.87 6.73 1.74
CA GLY A 90 -22.66 7.19 1.05
C GLY A 90 -21.71 7.94 1.98
N ASP A 91 -22.25 8.77 2.85
CA ASP A 91 -21.52 9.58 3.83
C ASP A 91 -21.23 8.84 5.15
N ALA A 92 -21.78 7.62 5.33
CA ALA A 92 -21.54 6.83 6.54
C ALA A 92 -20.07 6.40 6.66
N PRO A 93 -19.50 6.33 7.87
CA PRO A 93 -18.10 5.97 8.12
C PRO A 93 -17.88 4.44 7.95
N ILE A 94 -18.08 3.94 6.74
CA ILE A 94 -17.82 2.56 6.32
C ILE A 94 -16.53 2.59 5.50
N GLN A 95 -15.38 2.35 6.11
CA GLN A 95 -14.10 2.64 5.47
C GLN A 95 -12.92 1.88 6.08
N THR A 96 -11.69 2.14 5.60
CA THR A 96 -10.48 1.58 6.19
C THR A 96 -9.94 2.47 7.32
N PHE A 97 -9.11 1.91 8.23
CA PHE A 97 -8.42 2.72 9.24
C PHE A 97 -7.67 3.91 8.63
N HIS A 98 -6.99 3.72 7.51
CA HIS A 98 -6.24 4.79 6.86
C HIS A 98 -7.15 5.93 6.36
N SER A 99 -8.28 5.59 5.75
CA SER A 99 -9.24 6.60 5.30
C SER A 99 -9.83 7.37 6.48
N LEU A 100 -10.18 6.66 7.55
CA LEU A 100 -10.71 7.28 8.77
C LEU A 100 -9.69 8.23 9.42
N CYS A 101 -8.43 7.82 9.56
CA CYS A 101 -7.38 8.68 10.09
C CYS A 101 -7.13 9.91 9.20
N GLN A 102 -7.23 9.74 7.89
CA GLN A 102 -7.09 10.85 6.94
C GLN A 102 -8.21 11.87 7.10
N ASP A 103 -9.45 11.41 7.25
CA ASP A 103 -10.61 12.29 7.45
C ASP A 103 -10.47 13.05 8.78
N ILE A 104 -10.13 12.35 9.87
CA ILE A 104 -9.91 12.97 11.19
C ILE A 104 -8.87 14.09 11.13
N ILE A 105 -7.72 13.82 10.50
CA ILE A 105 -6.63 14.80 10.41
C ILE A 105 -7.02 15.99 9.52
N LYS A 106 -7.69 15.75 8.38
CA LYS A 106 -8.12 16.82 7.48
C LYS A 106 -9.17 17.74 8.06
N GLU A 107 -10.14 17.17 8.79
CA GLU A 107 -11.23 17.94 9.39
C GLU A 107 -10.80 18.73 10.63
N SER A 108 -9.90 18.15 11.43
CA SER A 108 -9.53 18.74 12.71
C SER A 108 -8.33 19.69 12.63
N GLY A 109 -7.50 19.57 11.58
CA GLY A 109 -6.16 20.12 11.57
C GLY A 109 -5.29 19.51 12.68
N PHE A 110 -4.01 19.68 12.68
CA PHE A 110 -3.18 19.10 13.74
C PHE A 110 -1.93 19.91 14.05
N ASP A 111 -1.82 20.35 15.32
CA ASP A 111 -0.63 20.99 15.90
C ASP A 111 0.38 19.94 16.47
N ALA A 112 0.41 18.72 15.92
CA ALA A 112 1.35 17.68 16.33
C ALA A 112 2.82 18.10 16.37
N PRO A 113 3.26 18.96 15.47
CA PRO A 113 4.63 19.45 15.47
C PRO A 113 5.12 19.98 16.81
N GLN A 114 4.27 20.59 17.62
CA GLN A 114 4.71 21.14 18.93
C GLN A 114 5.19 20.05 19.89
N LEU A 115 4.50 18.91 19.93
CA LEU A 115 4.86 17.79 20.78
C LEU A 115 6.18 17.14 20.33
N LEU A 116 6.42 17.13 19.03
CA LEU A 116 7.63 16.61 18.41
C LEU A 116 8.78 17.64 18.40
N GLY A 117 8.52 18.87 18.85
CA GLY A 117 9.47 19.99 18.72
C GLY A 117 9.70 20.38 17.26
N ILE A 118 8.66 20.31 16.44
CA ILE A 118 8.62 20.70 15.03
C ILE A 118 7.67 21.89 14.91
N ASP A 119 8.06 22.91 14.14
CA ASP A 119 7.28 24.13 13.96
C ASP A 119 6.29 24.05 12.76
N ASP A 120 6.34 22.94 12.01
CA ASP A 120 5.48 22.71 10.85
C ASP A 120 4.10 22.20 11.27
N GLN A 121 3.07 22.51 10.51
CA GLN A 121 1.69 22.09 10.74
C GLN A 121 1.25 21.05 9.70
N ILE A 122 0.35 20.15 10.10
CA ILE A 122 -0.37 19.30 9.17
C ILE A 122 -1.62 20.06 8.74
N THR A 123 -1.75 20.29 7.45
CA THR A 123 -2.87 21.03 6.85
C THR A 123 -3.73 20.09 6.00
N ALA A 124 -4.90 20.58 5.56
CA ALA A 124 -5.76 19.83 4.63
C ALA A 124 -5.05 19.43 3.33
N ASP A 125 -4.04 20.21 2.91
CA ASP A 125 -3.24 19.96 1.70
C ASP A 125 -2.12 18.93 1.90
N THR A 126 -1.91 18.44 3.12
CA THR A 126 -0.87 17.44 3.39
C THR A 126 -1.18 16.16 2.62
N ARG A 127 -0.25 15.75 1.77
CA ARG A 127 -0.41 14.61 0.87
C ARG A 127 -0.14 13.30 1.60
N VAL A 128 -0.94 12.27 1.32
CA VAL A 128 -0.67 10.91 1.80
C VAL A 128 0.05 10.14 0.71
N VAL A 129 1.28 9.72 1.00
CA VAL A 129 2.07 8.87 0.12
C VAL A 129 1.62 7.43 0.33
N SER A 130 1.00 6.85 -0.70
CA SER A 130 0.50 5.48 -0.72
C SER A 130 1.31 4.54 -1.61
N ASN A 131 2.31 5.08 -2.32
CA ASN A 131 3.16 4.31 -3.21
C ASN A 131 4.47 3.97 -2.49
N GLU A 132 4.73 2.69 -2.30
CA GLU A 132 5.90 2.16 -1.59
C GLU A 132 7.22 2.69 -2.18
N ILE A 133 7.32 2.78 -3.51
CA ILE A 133 8.53 3.27 -4.20
C ILE A 133 8.80 4.74 -3.88
N VAL A 134 7.73 5.54 -3.82
CA VAL A 134 7.83 6.96 -3.45
C VAL A 134 8.31 7.09 -2.01
N GLU A 135 7.74 6.29 -1.12
CA GLU A 135 8.10 6.29 0.30
C GLU A 135 9.57 5.87 0.50
N GLU A 136 10.01 4.78 -0.12
CA GLU A 136 11.41 4.35 -0.12
C GLU A 136 12.36 5.43 -0.63
N THR A 137 12.02 6.06 -1.76
CA THR A 137 12.84 7.12 -2.36
C THR A 137 12.98 8.33 -1.44
N LEU A 138 11.88 8.74 -0.79
CA LEU A 138 11.86 9.85 0.15
C LEU A 138 12.64 9.51 1.42
N PHE A 139 12.52 8.28 1.90
CA PHE A 139 13.28 7.83 3.05
C PHE A 139 14.79 7.78 2.79
N GLU A 140 15.21 7.29 1.62
CA GLU A 140 16.62 7.31 1.23
C GLU A 140 17.21 8.72 1.19
N GLU A 141 16.46 9.68 0.64
CA GLU A 141 16.89 11.09 0.65
C GLU A 141 17.05 11.61 2.08
N CYS A 142 16.10 11.28 2.96
CA CYS A 142 16.19 11.61 4.38
C CYS A 142 17.42 10.95 5.05
N TYR A 143 17.63 9.65 4.76
CA TYR A 143 18.75 8.89 5.32
C TYR A 143 20.12 9.46 4.90
N GLU A 144 20.27 9.85 3.64
CA GLU A 144 21.51 10.49 3.18
C GLU A 144 21.76 11.83 3.88
N GLN A 145 20.73 12.67 4.01
CA GLN A 145 20.82 13.94 4.75
C GLN A 145 21.16 13.70 6.23
N PHE A 146 20.53 12.71 6.85
CA PHE A 146 20.79 12.32 8.23
C PHE A 146 22.25 11.86 8.43
N ARG A 147 22.74 10.99 7.55
CA ARG A 147 24.12 10.47 7.61
C ARG A 147 25.16 11.59 7.57
N ASP A 148 24.94 12.60 6.75
CA ASP A 148 25.87 13.73 6.61
C ASP A 148 25.77 14.70 7.80
N ALA A 149 24.58 14.83 8.42
CA ALA A 149 24.33 15.72 9.55
C ALA A 149 24.73 15.13 10.91
N HIS A 150 24.78 13.77 11.05
CA HIS A 150 24.96 13.07 12.32
C HIS A 150 26.19 12.15 12.35
N PRO A 151 27.43 12.72 12.30
CA PRO A 151 28.67 11.94 12.35
C PRO A 151 28.83 11.16 13.66
N GLU A 152 28.13 11.53 14.74
CA GLU A 152 28.11 10.81 16.02
C GLU A 152 27.56 9.40 15.89
N HIS A 153 26.71 9.12 14.92
CA HIS A 153 26.15 7.80 14.63
C HIS A 153 26.95 6.98 13.60
N ALA A 154 28.13 7.47 13.18
CA ALA A 154 28.91 6.84 12.12
C ALA A 154 29.24 5.36 12.36
N ALA A 155 29.38 4.92 13.61
CA ALA A 155 29.66 3.54 13.96
C ALA A 155 28.48 2.62 13.57
N ILE A 156 27.26 3.03 13.84
CA ILE A 156 26.04 2.28 13.49
C ILE A 156 25.79 2.38 12.00
N LEU A 157 25.87 3.57 11.42
CA LEU A 157 25.63 3.81 9.99
C LEU A 157 26.54 2.99 9.07
N ARG A 158 27.77 2.65 9.51
CA ARG A 158 28.70 1.77 8.76
C ARG A 158 28.23 0.32 8.68
N THR A 159 27.29 -0.09 9.50
CA THR A 159 26.78 -1.47 9.55
C THR A 159 25.41 -1.61 8.92
N VAL A 160 24.78 -0.51 8.52
CA VAL A 160 23.53 -0.50 7.76
C VAL A 160 23.86 -0.66 6.28
N GLU A 161 23.50 -1.79 5.70
CA GLU A 161 23.73 -2.08 4.29
C GLU A 161 22.59 -1.54 3.41
N ASP A 162 21.36 -1.61 3.92
CA ASP A 162 20.15 -1.18 3.25
C ASP A 162 19.37 -0.20 4.15
N PRO A 163 19.19 1.07 3.75
CA PRO A 163 18.36 2.02 4.48
C PRO A 163 16.92 1.55 4.70
N GLY A 164 16.37 0.74 3.80
CA GLY A 164 15.01 0.16 3.91
C GLY A 164 14.79 -0.64 5.21
N GLU A 165 15.86 -1.22 5.78
CA GLU A 165 15.78 -1.88 7.10
C GLU A 165 15.38 -0.92 8.22
N ILE A 166 15.89 0.30 8.17
CA ILE A 166 15.58 1.35 9.17
C ILE A 166 14.17 1.88 8.95
N GLN A 167 13.77 2.06 7.69
CA GLN A 167 12.40 2.43 7.35
C GLN A 167 11.40 1.39 7.85
N GLY A 168 11.66 0.11 7.62
CA GLY A 168 10.85 -0.99 8.12
C GLY A 168 10.75 -1.01 9.65
N LEU A 169 11.87 -0.78 10.35
CA LEU A 169 11.90 -0.66 11.82
C LEU A 169 11.05 0.52 12.31
N ILE A 170 11.15 1.69 11.67
CA ILE A 170 10.33 2.85 11.99
C ILE A 170 8.83 2.53 11.78
N GLY A 171 8.48 1.84 10.70
CA GLY A 171 7.12 1.37 10.44
C GLY A 171 6.61 0.42 11.51
N GLU A 172 7.44 -0.54 11.95
CA GLU A 172 7.10 -1.47 13.04
C GLU A 172 6.85 -0.74 14.37
N LEU A 173 7.72 0.22 14.72
CA LEU A 173 7.55 1.03 15.93
C LEU A 173 6.30 1.91 15.85
N ALA A 174 6.04 2.53 14.68
CA ALA A 174 4.83 3.33 14.45
C ALA A 174 3.56 2.49 14.62
N ALA A 175 3.54 1.27 14.09
CA ALA A 175 2.40 0.35 14.21
C ALA A 175 2.11 -0.10 15.65
N LYS A 176 3.08 0.03 16.54
CA LYS A 176 2.92 -0.19 17.99
C LYS A 176 2.57 1.11 18.77
N GLY A 177 2.60 2.27 18.10
CA GLY A 177 2.43 3.57 18.73
C GLY A 177 3.67 4.05 19.50
N VAL A 178 4.85 3.52 19.17
CA VAL A 178 6.15 3.90 19.76
C VAL A 178 6.83 4.90 18.83
N PHE A 179 6.98 6.13 19.28
CA PHE A 179 7.60 7.17 18.47
C PHE A 179 8.35 8.21 19.32
N PRO A 180 9.36 8.89 18.75
CA PRO A 180 10.15 9.89 19.47
C PRO A 180 9.40 11.21 19.61
N THR A 181 9.75 11.93 20.65
CA THR A 181 9.42 13.34 20.89
C THR A 181 10.70 14.16 21.03
N ALA A 182 10.60 15.47 21.06
CA ALA A 182 11.77 16.33 21.29
C ALA A 182 12.50 16.06 22.63
N GLU A 183 11.81 15.53 23.63
CA GLU A 183 12.31 15.29 24.98
C GLU A 183 12.56 13.80 25.31
N GLY A 184 12.36 12.88 24.35
CA GLY A 184 12.48 11.44 24.54
C GLY A 184 11.43 10.67 23.73
N TRP A 185 10.75 9.70 24.35
CA TRP A 185 9.76 8.88 23.70
C TRP A 185 8.34 9.20 24.18
N TYR A 186 7.39 9.17 23.28
CA TYR A 186 5.99 9.45 23.61
C TYR A 186 5.49 8.42 24.62
N ARG A 187 4.92 8.93 25.73
CA ARG A 187 4.24 8.16 26.78
C ARG A 187 5.01 6.93 27.29
N GLY A 188 6.31 7.03 27.37
CA GLY A 188 7.15 5.95 27.92
C GLY A 188 7.46 4.82 26.94
N GLY A 189 7.41 5.10 25.64
CA GLY A 189 7.77 4.14 24.59
C GLY A 189 9.17 3.51 24.74
N GLU A 190 10.05 4.09 25.57
CA GLU A 190 11.35 3.50 25.87
C GLU A 190 11.23 2.08 26.43
N ALA A 191 10.19 1.79 27.22
CA ALA A 191 10.00 0.47 27.82
C ALA A 191 9.88 -0.64 26.76
N ALA A 192 9.21 -0.36 25.64
CA ALA A 192 9.14 -1.29 24.51
C ALA A 192 10.52 -1.54 23.89
N LEU A 193 11.36 -0.51 23.77
CA LEU A 193 12.70 -0.63 23.20
C LEU A 193 13.69 -1.37 24.12
N GLU A 194 13.47 -1.33 25.42
CA GLU A 194 14.24 -2.09 26.40
C GLU A 194 13.90 -3.58 26.38
N GLY A 195 12.65 -3.92 26.09
CA GLY A 195 12.11 -5.27 26.13
C GLY A 195 11.80 -5.75 27.54
N ASP A 196 11.15 -6.89 27.63
CA ASP A 196 10.77 -7.56 28.89
C ASP A 196 11.75 -8.68 29.24
N ARG A 197 12.65 -8.39 30.18
CA ARG A 197 13.64 -9.36 30.63
C ARG A 197 13.00 -10.60 31.23
N GLU A 198 11.94 -10.46 32.01
CA GLU A 198 11.33 -11.59 32.75
C GLU A 198 10.64 -12.53 31.74
N ALA A 199 9.83 -12.00 30.86
CA ALA A 199 9.20 -12.75 29.77
C ALA A 199 10.21 -13.42 28.84
N PHE A 200 11.31 -12.74 28.52
CA PHE A 200 12.37 -13.30 27.69
C PHE A 200 13.09 -14.46 28.36
N VAL A 201 13.46 -14.33 29.63
CA VAL A 201 14.13 -15.41 30.40
C VAL A 201 13.21 -16.61 30.55
N GLU A 202 11.93 -16.41 30.78
CA GLU A 202 10.92 -17.47 30.84
C GLU A 202 10.84 -18.23 29.50
N ARG A 203 10.75 -17.54 28.38
CA ARG A 203 10.78 -18.13 27.02
C ARG A 203 12.05 -18.92 26.77
N PHE A 204 13.21 -18.38 27.17
CA PHE A 204 14.48 -19.08 27.03
C PHE A 204 14.50 -20.36 27.88
N ALA A 205 13.96 -20.32 29.10
CA ALA A 205 13.85 -21.49 29.97
C ALA A 205 12.93 -22.57 29.36
N ALA A 206 11.83 -22.18 28.73
CA ALA A 206 10.96 -23.10 28.00
C ALA A 206 11.67 -23.77 26.83
N LEU A 207 12.54 -23.04 26.09
CA LEU A 207 13.41 -23.63 25.05
C LEU A 207 14.45 -24.61 25.61
N ASN A 208 14.79 -24.49 26.88
CA ASN A 208 15.76 -25.34 27.58
C ASN A 208 15.14 -26.61 28.18
N GLU A 209 13.85 -26.84 28.12
CA GLU A 209 13.22 -28.04 28.61
C GLU A 209 13.76 -29.30 27.89
N PRO A 210 14.00 -30.44 28.57
CA PRO A 210 14.61 -31.63 27.97
C PRO A 210 13.88 -32.20 26.77
N ARG A 211 12.56 -32.14 26.73
CA ARG A 211 11.72 -32.57 25.58
C ARG A 211 11.80 -31.65 24.39
N ASN A 212 12.13 -30.37 24.58
CA ASN A 212 12.34 -29.35 23.54
C ASN A 212 13.84 -29.16 23.26
N GLY A 213 14.71 -29.83 24.00
CA GLY A 213 16.15 -29.69 23.93
C GLY A 213 16.82 -30.34 22.72
N GLY A 214 16.07 -30.72 21.71
CA GLY A 214 16.54 -31.36 20.50
C GLY A 214 17.52 -30.51 19.68
N SER A 215 17.25 -30.35 18.43
CA SER A 215 18.18 -29.74 17.49
C SER A 215 18.38 -28.21 17.69
N LYS A 216 17.39 -27.47 18.20
CA LYS A 216 17.49 -26.00 18.39
C LYS A 216 18.60 -25.65 19.40
N GLN A 217 18.61 -26.26 20.56
CA GLN A 217 19.61 -25.98 21.59
C GLN A 217 21.01 -26.47 21.17
N SER A 218 21.10 -27.61 20.50
CA SER A 218 22.39 -28.12 20.00
C SER A 218 23.00 -27.23 18.94
N ARG A 219 22.19 -26.72 18.00
CA ARG A 219 22.64 -25.79 16.95
C ARG A 219 23.06 -24.44 17.53
N LEU A 220 22.25 -23.89 18.44
CA LEU A 220 22.57 -22.61 19.10
C LEU A 220 23.88 -22.73 19.90
N ARG A 221 24.06 -23.82 20.64
CA ARG A 221 25.30 -24.09 21.40
C ARG A 221 26.50 -24.28 20.47
N GLU A 222 26.37 -24.99 19.36
CA GLU A 222 27.42 -25.16 18.37
C GLU A 222 27.83 -23.83 17.77
N MET A 223 26.87 -23.03 17.37
CA MET A 223 27.08 -21.68 16.85
C MET A 223 27.79 -20.79 17.86
N LEU A 224 27.30 -20.70 19.10
CA LEU A 224 27.95 -19.92 20.17
C LEU A 224 29.36 -20.44 20.52
N SER A 225 29.57 -21.76 20.46
CA SER A 225 30.89 -22.34 20.66
C SER A 225 31.88 -21.92 19.56
N SER A 226 31.41 -21.76 18.33
CA SER A 226 32.24 -21.30 17.21
C SER A 226 32.72 -19.86 17.40
N TYR A 227 31.93 -18.98 18.00
CA TYR A 227 32.37 -17.62 18.34
C TYR A 227 33.56 -17.62 19.31
N GLY A 228 33.55 -18.49 20.29
CA GLY A 228 34.68 -18.63 21.23
C GLY A 228 35.95 -19.15 20.59
N ASP A 229 35.88 -19.87 19.48
CA ASP A 229 37.07 -20.41 18.76
C ASP A 229 37.67 -19.38 17.78
N THR A 230 36.87 -18.51 17.22
CA THR A 230 37.32 -17.44 16.30
C THR A 230 37.86 -16.20 17.03
N GLY A 231 37.75 -16.12 18.28
CA GLY A 231 37.91 -15.19 19.38
C GLY A 231 38.93 -14.06 19.35
N LEU A 232 39.56 -13.72 18.25
CA LEU A 232 40.47 -12.58 18.22
C LEU A 232 39.78 -11.21 18.22
N HIS A 233 38.49 -11.14 17.85
CA HIS A 233 37.81 -9.86 17.62
C HIS A 233 36.33 -9.84 18.02
N LEU A 234 35.86 -10.75 18.88
CA LEU A 234 34.52 -10.78 19.38
C LEU A 234 34.46 -10.35 20.84
N PRO A 235 34.05 -9.11 21.14
CA PRO A 235 33.87 -8.66 22.51
C PRO A 235 32.91 -9.58 23.25
N ASP A 236 33.31 -9.96 24.49
CA ASP A 236 32.50 -10.79 25.37
C ASP A 236 32.04 -12.15 24.80
N ALA A 237 32.73 -12.67 23.78
CA ALA A 237 32.42 -13.95 23.19
C ALA A 237 32.33 -15.07 24.22
N PRO A 238 31.26 -15.88 24.21
CA PRO A 238 31.12 -16.97 25.16
C PRO A 238 32.18 -18.04 24.93
N SER A 239 32.86 -18.49 26.01
CA SER A 239 33.79 -19.59 25.92
C SER A 239 33.07 -20.93 25.70
N LYS A 240 33.79 -21.92 25.11
CA LYS A 240 33.24 -23.29 25.03
C LYS A 240 32.76 -23.87 26.36
N ALA A 241 33.36 -23.43 27.47
CA ALA A 241 33.00 -23.87 28.79
C ALA A 241 31.71 -23.17 29.28
N SER A 242 31.54 -21.85 28.99
CA SER A 242 30.38 -21.08 29.40
C SER A 242 29.10 -21.50 28.66
N VAL A 243 29.18 -22.04 27.46
CA VAL A 243 28.00 -22.52 26.67
C VAL A 243 27.60 -23.95 27.01
N ARG A 244 28.33 -24.62 27.94
CA ARG A 244 28.01 -25.95 28.41
C ARG A 244 27.16 -25.89 29.68
N GLY A 245 25.85 -25.97 29.52
CA GLY A 245 24.94 -26.27 30.61
C GLY A 245 24.81 -27.74 30.91
N GLU A 246 23.92 -28.13 31.77
CA GLU A 246 23.63 -29.53 32.07
C GLU A 246 23.05 -30.24 30.83
N GLY A 247 23.64 -31.35 30.45
CA GLY A 247 23.25 -32.12 29.28
C GLY A 247 23.60 -31.39 27.94
N LYS A 248 22.60 -31.17 27.08
CA LYS A 248 22.76 -30.51 25.78
C LYS A 248 22.23 -29.07 25.78
N GLN A 249 21.93 -28.53 26.95
CA GLN A 249 21.28 -27.21 27.09
C GLN A 249 22.29 -26.09 27.30
N LEU A 250 21.88 -24.84 26.99
CA LEU A 250 22.61 -23.64 27.35
C LEU A 250 22.32 -23.26 28.80
N PRO A 251 23.30 -22.68 29.52
CA PRO A 251 23.02 -22.12 30.84
C PRO A 251 22.03 -20.94 30.76
N GLY A 252 21.11 -20.83 31.73
CA GLY A 252 20.14 -19.74 31.84
C GLY A 252 20.79 -18.36 31.92
N GLU A 253 21.98 -18.25 32.50
CA GLU A 253 22.80 -17.04 32.56
C GLU A 253 23.07 -16.44 31.15
N MET A 254 23.03 -17.26 30.10
CA MET A 254 23.23 -16.78 28.73
C MET A 254 22.05 -15.91 28.26
N ALA A 255 20.83 -16.19 28.70
CA ALA A 255 19.65 -15.37 28.42
C ALA A 255 19.74 -14.02 29.14
N GLU A 256 20.18 -14.02 30.40
CA GLU A 256 20.34 -12.77 31.17
C GLU A 256 21.35 -11.84 30.49
N ARG A 257 22.44 -12.38 29.94
CA ARG A 257 23.47 -11.59 29.27
C ARG A 257 22.95 -10.86 28.00
N VAL A 258 21.84 -11.26 27.43
CA VAL A 258 21.19 -10.52 26.33
C VAL A 258 20.84 -9.09 26.76
N PHE A 259 20.47 -8.89 28.02
CA PHE A 259 20.10 -7.59 28.58
C PHE A 259 21.28 -6.80 29.19
N GLU A 260 22.47 -7.39 29.26
CA GLU A 260 23.69 -6.70 29.76
C GLU A 260 24.32 -5.77 28.68
N ALA A 261 23.84 -5.83 27.42
CA ALA A 261 24.35 -4.99 26.36
C ALA A 261 23.99 -3.51 26.60
N ASP A 262 24.97 -2.63 26.42
CA ASP A 262 24.71 -1.20 26.36
C ASP A 262 24.00 -0.87 25.05
N ARG A 263 22.74 -0.45 25.15
CA ARG A 263 21.86 -0.13 24.01
C ARG A 263 21.55 1.35 23.90
N GLU A 264 22.04 2.16 24.81
CA GLU A 264 21.80 3.62 24.78
C GLU A 264 22.25 4.26 23.45
N PRO A 265 23.40 3.93 22.85
CA PRO A 265 23.79 4.46 21.55
C PRO A 265 22.83 4.05 20.42
N LEU A 266 22.33 2.80 20.45
CA LEU A 266 21.40 2.29 19.46
C LEU A 266 20.01 2.95 19.59
N GLN A 267 19.50 3.07 20.83
CA GLN A 267 18.23 3.75 21.10
C GLN A 267 18.28 5.22 20.69
N ARG A 268 19.41 5.90 20.95
CA ARG A 268 19.63 7.29 20.52
C ARG A 268 19.66 7.40 18.99
N PHE A 269 20.34 6.49 18.30
CA PHE A 269 20.36 6.46 16.83
C PHE A 269 18.95 6.31 16.27
N VAL A 270 18.16 5.33 16.77
CA VAL A 270 16.78 5.11 16.30
C VAL A 270 15.90 6.31 16.62
N HIS A 271 16.04 6.91 17.79
CA HIS A 271 15.33 8.15 18.14
C HIS A 271 15.64 9.28 17.14
N ASP A 272 16.93 9.55 16.91
CA ASP A 272 17.35 10.70 16.11
C ASP A 272 16.98 10.55 14.64
N ILE A 273 17.13 9.35 14.05
CA ILE A 273 16.74 9.11 12.66
C ILE A 273 15.22 9.10 12.50
N TYR A 274 14.48 8.57 13.47
CA TYR A 274 13.02 8.54 13.39
C TYR A 274 12.45 9.97 13.48
N ILE A 275 12.93 10.81 14.42
CA ILE A 275 12.47 12.20 14.51
C ILE A 275 12.92 13.02 13.30
N ALA A 276 14.11 12.72 12.74
CA ALA A 276 14.57 13.33 11.49
C ALA A 276 13.63 12.98 10.33
N TYR A 277 13.16 11.73 10.24
CA TYR A 277 12.24 11.32 9.20
C TYR A 277 10.86 11.95 9.36
N LEU A 278 10.34 12.06 10.58
CA LEU A 278 9.09 12.78 10.84
C LEU A 278 9.19 14.25 10.40
N ARG A 279 10.29 14.94 10.77
CA ARG A 279 10.54 16.32 10.36
C ARG A 279 10.68 16.46 8.84
N PHE A 280 11.40 15.54 8.22
CA PHE A 280 11.58 15.52 6.78
C PHE A 280 10.24 15.37 6.05
N ALA A 281 9.37 14.45 6.50
CA ALA A 281 8.06 14.24 5.93
C ALA A 281 7.19 15.51 6.05
N LEU A 282 7.09 16.08 7.25
CA LEU A 282 6.29 17.29 7.48
C LEU A 282 6.82 18.50 6.72
N SER A 283 8.14 18.71 6.68
CA SER A 283 8.75 19.83 5.92
C SER A 283 8.49 19.75 4.42
N ARG A 284 8.18 18.57 3.92
CA ARG A 284 7.80 18.31 2.53
C ARG A 284 6.31 18.14 2.31
N ASN A 285 5.53 18.43 3.34
CA ASN A 285 4.06 18.36 3.34
C ASN A 285 3.51 17.01 2.90
N TYR A 286 4.07 15.90 3.41
CA TYR A 286 3.52 14.57 3.17
C TYR A 286 3.48 13.72 4.43
N LEU A 287 2.62 12.70 4.42
CA LEU A 287 2.53 11.65 5.43
C LEU A 287 2.59 10.28 4.77
N THR A 288 3.27 9.34 5.42
CA THR A 288 3.13 7.92 5.10
C THR A 288 1.87 7.36 5.74
N PHE A 289 1.43 6.17 5.35
CA PHE A 289 0.30 5.51 6.02
C PHE A 289 0.55 5.29 7.52
N GLY A 290 1.78 4.92 7.91
CA GLY A 290 2.15 4.77 9.31
C GLY A 290 2.08 6.09 10.08
N PHE A 291 2.59 7.17 9.51
CA PHE A 291 2.55 8.49 10.14
C PHE A 291 1.14 9.06 10.23
N LEU A 292 0.31 8.77 9.22
CA LEU A 292 -1.10 9.16 9.24
C LEU A 292 -1.84 8.56 10.46
N GLN A 293 -1.67 7.27 10.70
CA GLN A 293 -2.26 6.61 11.87
C GLN A 293 -1.65 7.11 13.18
N LEU A 294 -0.33 7.31 13.19
CA LEU A 294 0.39 7.81 14.35
C LEU A 294 -0.11 9.19 14.76
N PHE A 295 -0.25 10.12 13.83
CA PHE A 295 -0.72 11.46 14.11
C PHE A 295 -2.19 11.51 14.51
N ALA A 296 -3.05 10.70 13.87
CA ALA A 296 -4.43 10.54 14.32
C ALA A 296 -4.49 10.00 15.75
N PHE A 297 -3.65 9.04 16.09
CA PHE A 297 -3.54 8.50 17.46
C PHE A 297 -3.13 9.58 18.46
N VAL A 298 -2.09 10.38 18.15
CA VAL A 298 -1.64 11.48 19.01
C VAL A 298 -2.73 12.52 19.18
N LEU A 299 -3.38 12.92 18.08
CA LEU A 299 -4.48 13.89 18.09
C LEU A 299 -5.60 13.43 19.01
N LEU A 300 -6.06 12.18 18.86
CA LEU A 300 -7.10 11.62 19.73
C LEU A 300 -6.66 11.45 21.18
N CYS A 301 -5.38 11.21 21.44
CA CYS A 301 -4.84 11.19 22.79
C CYS A 301 -4.78 12.58 23.43
N GLU A 302 -4.39 13.61 22.70
CA GLU A 302 -4.07 14.92 23.26
C GLU A 302 -5.24 15.89 23.25
N ASP A 303 -6.14 15.82 22.25
CA ASP A 303 -7.29 16.70 22.10
C ASP A 303 -8.61 15.97 22.41
N GLU A 304 -9.15 16.28 23.60
CA GLU A 304 -10.43 15.72 24.08
C GLU A 304 -11.61 16.22 23.22
N SER A 305 -11.55 17.47 22.75
CA SER A 305 -12.62 18.06 21.93
C SER A 305 -12.73 17.36 20.58
N VAL A 306 -11.59 17.07 19.94
CA VAL A 306 -11.55 16.31 18.70
C VAL A 306 -12.04 14.88 18.93
N ARG A 307 -11.55 14.21 19.98
CA ARG A 307 -11.99 12.85 20.32
C ARG A 307 -13.51 12.78 20.53
N ASP A 308 -14.09 13.74 21.24
CA ASP A 308 -15.55 13.80 21.46
C ASP A 308 -16.32 14.08 20.17
N GLN A 309 -15.76 14.89 19.26
CA GLN A 309 -16.39 15.22 17.99
C GLN A 309 -16.42 14.01 17.03
N VAL A 310 -15.28 13.29 16.91
CA VAL A 310 -15.13 12.22 15.92
C VAL A 310 -15.50 10.83 16.45
N GLY A 311 -15.84 10.71 17.74
CA GLY A 311 -16.17 9.42 18.36
C GLY A 311 -17.52 8.86 17.91
N PHE A 312 -17.70 7.55 17.99
CA PHE A 312 -18.87 6.80 17.54
C PHE A 312 -19.57 6.08 18.69
N GLU A 313 -20.88 5.93 18.60
CA GLU A 313 -21.67 5.15 19.56
C GLU A 313 -21.46 3.64 19.38
N TYR A 314 -21.14 3.22 18.15
CA TYR A 314 -20.86 1.83 17.79
C TYR A 314 -19.62 1.75 16.91
N VAL A 315 -18.66 0.93 17.27
CA VAL A 315 -17.48 0.63 16.47
C VAL A 315 -17.50 -0.83 16.05
N MET A 316 -17.49 -1.10 14.76
CA MET A 316 -17.47 -2.43 14.19
C MET A 316 -16.21 -2.60 13.33
N ILE A 317 -15.46 -3.69 13.54
CA ILE A 317 -14.20 -3.94 12.81
C ILE A 317 -14.26 -5.34 12.21
N ASP A 318 -14.20 -5.41 10.88
CA ASP A 318 -14.07 -6.68 10.15
C ASP A 318 -12.58 -6.99 9.88
N GLU A 319 -12.25 -8.26 9.72
CA GLU A 319 -10.89 -8.77 9.56
C GLU A 319 -9.93 -8.29 10.66
N PHE A 320 -10.40 -8.27 11.91
CA PHE A 320 -9.67 -7.72 13.06
C PHE A 320 -8.31 -8.38 13.30
N GLN A 321 -8.12 -9.64 12.89
CA GLN A 321 -6.85 -10.36 12.98
C GLN A 321 -5.72 -9.71 12.15
N ASP A 322 -6.06 -8.81 11.23
CA ASP A 322 -5.08 -8.08 10.42
C ASP A 322 -4.77 -6.68 10.96
N SER A 323 -5.31 -6.34 12.14
CA SER A 323 -5.07 -5.05 12.78
C SER A 323 -3.70 -5.00 13.48
N SER A 324 -3.06 -3.82 13.43
CA SER A 324 -1.88 -3.50 14.23
C SER A 324 -2.27 -3.05 15.65
N GLU A 325 -1.29 -2.96 16.53
CA GLU A 325 -1.51 -2.51 17.91
C GLU A 325 -2.05 -1.06 17.98
N ILE A 326 -1.51 -0.15 17.16
CA ILE A 326 -2.00 1.24 17.11
C ILE A 326 -3.44 1.32 16.60
N GLN A 327 -3.84 0.45 15.65
CA GLN A 327 -5.21 0.39 15.14
C GLN A 327 -6.19 -0.08 16.22
N PHE A 328 -5.79 -1.03 17.06
CA PHE A 328 -6.61 -1.41 18.21
C PHE A 328 -6.76 -0.23 19.19
N LYS A 329 -5.67 0.45 19.55
CA LYS A 329 -5.69 1.64 20.40
C LYS A 329 -6.56 2.77 19.81
N LEU A 330 -6.48 2.98 18.48
CA LEU A 330 -7.35 3.91 17.76
C LEU A 330 -8.83 3.53 17.88
N ALA A 331 -9.16 2.26 17.73
CA ALA A 331 -10.54 1.79 17.87
C ALA A 331 -11.12 2.10 19.27
N LEU A 332 -10.32 1.92 20.32
CA LEU A 332 -10.70 2.26 21.69
C LEU A 332 -10.94 3.76 21.87
N LEU A 333 -10.08 4.60 21.30
CA LEU A 333 -10.22 6.07 21.39
C LEU A 333 -11.41 6.61 20.58
N LEU A 334 -11.81 5.92 19.53
CA LEU A 334 -12.94 6.28 18.67
C LEU A 334 -14.28 5.82 19.23
N ALA A 335 -14.30 4.84 20.13
CA ALA A 335 -15.52 4.38 20.78
C ALA A 335 -15.91 5.33 21.92
N ARG A 336 -17.15 5.83 21.91
CA ARG A 336 -17.73 6.60 23.00
C ARG A 336 -18.31 5.73 24.10
N THR A 337 -18.62 4.49 23.77
CA THR A 337 -19.27 3.51 24.63
C THR A 337 -18.59 2.15 24.49
N GLU A 338 -18.97 1.20 25.32
CA GLU A 338 -18.55 -0.20 25.26
C GLU A 338 -19.04 -0.96 24.02
N ASN A 339 -19.77 -0.32 23.12
CA ASN A 339 -20.34 -0.97 21.94
C ASN A 339 -19.29 -1.20 20.84
N ILE A 340 -18.40 -2.14 21.10
CA ILE A 340 -17.32 -2.52 20.18
C ILE A 340 -17.56 -3.95 19.69
N CYS A 341 -17.67 -4.14 18.39
CA CYS A 341 -17.81 -5.46 17.78
C CYS A 341 -16.63 -5.74 16.86
N VAL A 342 -15.79 -6.69 17.23
CA VAL A 342 -14.67 -7.13 16.39
C VAL A 342 -14.95 -8.50 15.80
N VAL A 343 -14.72 -8.66 14.50
CA VAL A 343 -14.93 -9.91 13.77
C VAL A 343 -13.64 -10.30 13.09
N GLY A 344 -13.20 -11.52 13.29
CA GLY A 344 -11.95 -11.98 12.72
C GLY A 344 -11.77 -13.50 12.75
N ASP A 345 -10.67 -13.94 12.17
CA ASP A 345 -10.21 -15.32 12.17
C ASP A 345 -8.69 -15.35 12.34
N TRP A 346 -8.22 -15.65 13.53
CA TRP A 346 -6.78 -15.71 13.83
C TRP A 346 -6.01 -16.65 12.86
N LYS A 347 -6.68 -17.70 12.38
CA LYS A 347 -6.14 -18.68 11.42
C LYS A 347 -5.83 -18.06 10.05
N GLN A 348 -6.41 -16.89 9.75
CA GLN A 348 -6.22 -16.14 8.52
C GLN A 348 -5.34 -14.88 8.68
N SER A 349 -4.70 -14.68 9.83
CA SER A 349 -3.74 -13.60 10.04
C SER A 349 -2.42 -13.90 9.32
N ILE A 350 -2.20 -13.25 8.17
CA ILE A 350 -1.04 -13.47 7.28
C ILE A 350 -0.35 -12.17 6.83
N TYR A 351 -0.70 -11.05 7.44
CA TYR A 351 -0.14 -9.73 7.12
C TYR A 351 0.83 -9.20 8.18
N GLY A 352 1.57 -10.12 8.85
CA GLY A 352 2.61 -9.76 9.79
C GLY A 352 3.68 -8.84 9.18
N PHE A 353 3.98 -8.98 7.89
CA PHE A 353 4.87 -8.08 7.14
C PHE A 353 4.32 -6.65 6.97
N GLN A 354 3.03 -6.44 7.20
CA GLN A 354 2.36 -5.13 7.28
C GLN A 354 2.04 -4.75 8.73
N TYR A 355 2.76 -5.32 9.68
CA TYR A 355 2.66 -5.07 11.11
C TYR A 355 1.33 -5.50 11.75
N ALA A 356 0.56 -6.38 11.09
CA ALA A 356 -0.59 -7.02 11.72
C ALA A 356 -0.12 -7.87 12.91
N ASP A 357 -0.85 -7.77 14.03
CA ASP A 357 -0.53 -8.47 15.24
C ASP A 357 -1.65 -9.46 15.62
N VAL A 358 -1.41 -10.74 15.35
CA VAL A 358 -2.39 -11.79 15.62
C VAL A 358 -2.80 -11.89 17.09
N GLU A 359 -1.94 -11.46 18.00
CA GLU A 359 -2.25 -11.46 19.42
C GLU A 359 -3.38 -10.48 19.78
N ASN A 360 -3.69 -9.50 18.90
CA ASN A 360 -4.85 -8.63 19.06
C ASN A 360 -6.17 -9.42 19.16
N ILE A 361 -6.30 -10.51 18.42
CA ILE A 361 -7.48 -11.38 18.48
C ILE A 361 -7.29 -12.56 19.43
N LEU A 362 -6.09 -13.15 19.51
CA LEU A 362 -5.81 -14.29 20.37
C LEU A 362 -5.87 -13.92 21.86
N GLU A 363 -5.38 -12.75 22.22
CA GLU A 363 -5.32 -12.22 23.59
C GLU A 363 -6.24 -11.00 23.77
N PHE A 364 -7.36 -10.99 23.07
CA PHE A 364 -8.23 -9.80 22.97
C PHE A 364 -8.57 -9.19 24.33
N ASP A 365 -9.02 -9.98 25.31
CA ASP A 365 -9.39 -9.46 26.65
C ASP A 365 -8.19 -8.81 27.34
N ALA A 366 -7.05 -9.52 27.38
CA ALA A 366 -5.85 -9.04 28.05
C ALA A 366 -5.31 -7.77 27.41
N ARG A 367 -5.37 -7.68 26.07
CA ARG A 367 -4.94 -6.51 25.32
C ARG A 367 -5.90 -5.33 25.46
N LEU A 368 -7.20 -5.60 25.48
CA LEU A 368 -8.24 -4.59 25.73
C LEU A 368 -7.99 -3.90 27.07
N ASP A 369 -7.82 -4.67 28.14
CA ASP A 369 -7.51 -4.16 29.48
C ASP A 369 -6.16 -3.42 29.54
N ARG A 370 -5.12 -4.00 28.91
CA ARG A 370 -3.79 -3.41 28.87
C ARG A 370 -3.79 -2.06 28.13
N PHE A 371 -4.37 -2.01 26.94
CA PHE A 371 -4.39 -0.78 26.14
C PHE A 371 -5.26 0.31 26.77
N ALA A 372 -6.39 -0.07 27.38
CA ALA A 372 -7.20 0.89 28.13
C ALA A 372 -6.43 1.47 29.33
N ALA A 373 -5.68 0.63 30.06
CA ALA A 373 -4.82 1.10 31.14
C ALA A 373 -3.69 2.01 30.65
N GLU A 374 -3.02 1.67 29.54
CA GLU A 374 -2.00 2.50 28.92
C GLU A 374 -2.56 3.86 28.47
N LEU A 375 -3.73 3.86 27.81
CA LEU A 375 -4.38 5.08 27.33
C LEU A 375 -4.84 5.98 28.49
N ASN A 376 -5.16 5.41 29.64
CA ASN A 376 -5.60 6.11 30.84
C ASN A 376 -4.47 6.46 31.81
N ALA A 377 -3.21 6.13 31.53
CA ALA A 377 -2.11 6.25 32.49
C ALA A 377 -1.86 7.67 33.03
N ASP A 378 -2.08 8.70 32.24
CA ASP A 378 -1.87 10.11 32.62
C ASP A 378 -3.20 10.88 32.84
N ARG A 379 -4.24 10.54 32.09
CA ARG A 379 -5.59 11.11 32.18
C ARG A 379 -6.62 10.10 31.65
N PRO A 380 -7.87 10.14 32.12
CA PRO A 380 -8.91 9.26 31.60
C PRO A 380 -9.23 9.60 30.14
N ARG A 381 -9.21 8.59 29.29
CA ARG A 381 -9.62 8.65 27.87
C ARG A 381 -10.66 7.58 27.54
N ILE A 382 -10.53 6.42 28.17
CA ILE A 382 -11.47 5.30 28.07
C ILE A 382 -12.21 5.23 29.39
N GLU A 383 -13.48 5.66 29.39
CA GLU A 383 -14.31 5.73 30.61
C GLU A 383 -15.42 4.67 30.61
N TYR A 384 -15.60 3.94 29.52
CA TYR A 384 -16.54 2.82 29.42
C TYR A 384 -15.92 1.50 29.90
N ASP A 385 -16.79 0.49 30.13
CA ASP A 385 -16.37 -0.85 30.55
C ASP A 385 -15.62 -1.56 29.40
N THR A 386 -14.44 -2.10 29.69
CA THR A 386 -13.60 -2.84 28.76
C THR A 386 -13.74 -4.35 28.89
N SER A 387 -14.74 -4.85 29.65
CA SER A 387 -15.00 -6.29 29.70
C SER A 387 -15.67 -6.80 28.41
N VAL A 388 -15.33 -8.02 28.01
CA VAL A 388 -15.98 -8.67 26.87
C VAL A 388 -17.32 -9.26 27.31
N ASP A 389 -18.42 -8.72 26.78
CA ASP A 389 -19.77 -9.16 27.11
C ASP A 389 -20.16 -10.47 26.41
N ARG A 390 -19.73 -10.64 25.18
CA ARG A 390 -20.10 -11.80 24.35
C ARG A 390 -18.94 -12.27 23.49
N ARG A 391 -18.83 -13.60 23.39
CA ARG A 391 -18.04 -14.31 22.40
C ARG A 391 -18.97 -15.12 21.51
N ILE A 392 -18.93 -14.86 20.23
CA ILE A 392 -19.78 -15.53 19.24
C ILE A 392 -18.88 -16.29 18.27
N GLU A 393 -19.18 -17.53 18.02
CA GLU A 393 -18.44 -18.35 17.06
C GLU A 393 -19.35 -18.62 15.84
N LEU A 394 -18.89 -18.24 14.64
CA LEU A 394 -19.57 -18.61 13.40
C LEU A 394 -19.03 -19.96 12.93
N SER A 395 -19.71 -21.01 13.30
CA SER A 395 -19.25 -22.40 13.13
C SER A 395 -19.55 -23.01 11.78
N ARG A 396 -20.50 -22.45 10.99
CA ARG A 396 -20.99 -23.09 9.77
C ARG A 396 -20.34 -22.51 8.51
N ASN A 397 -19.55 -23.34 7.80
CA ASN A 397 -18.90 -23.01 6.53
C ASN A 397 -19.81 -23.31 5.33
N TYR A 398 -20.00 -22.32 4.48
CA TYR A 398 -20.82 -22.41 3.27
C TYR A 398 -20.01 -22.53 1.98
N ARG A 399 -18.68 -22.47 2.08
CA ARG A 399 -17.75 -22.48 0.94
C ARG A 399 -17.27 -23.89 0.59
N SER A 400 -16.72 -24.57 1.57
CA SER A 400 -15.90 -25.78 1.37
C SER A 400 -16.56 -27.05 1.88
N THR A 401 -16.21 -28.16 1.29
CA THR A 401 -16.61 -29.50 1.78
C THR A 401 -15.92 -29.86 3.09
N ALA A 402 -16.44 -30.87 3.80
CA ALA A 402 -15.89 -31.34 5.06
C ALA A 402 -14.42 -31.77 4.94
N SER A 403 -14.08 -32.54 3.90
CA SER A 403 -12.71 -33.02 3.66
C SER A 403 -11.73 -31.89 3.40
N ILE A 404 -12.14 -30.78 2.76
CA ILE A 404 -11.27 -29.62 2.55
C ILE A 404 -11.06 -28.87 3.87
N ILE A 405 -12.11 -28.70 4.67
CA ILE A 405 -12.00 -28.06 5.98
C ILE A 405 -11.04 -28.86 6.89
N GLU A 406 -11.20 -30.18 6.95
CA GLU A 406 -10.34 -31.07 7.72
C GLU A 406 -8.89 -30.97 7.24
N PHE A 407 -8.67 -31.05 5.93
CA PHE A 407 -7.35 -30.95 5.33
C PHE A 407 -6.68 -29.59 5.55
N ALA A 408 -7.41 -28.50 5.40
CA ALA A 408 -6.92 -27.17 5.67
C ALA A 408 -6.59 -26.97 7.17
N THR A 409 -7.43 -27.49 8.07
CA THR A 409 -7.20 -27.43 9.53
C THR A 409 -5.94 -28.20 9.93
N ALA A 410 -5.65 -29.34 9.31
CA ALA A 410 -4.43 -30.10 9.55
C ALA A 410 -3.15 -29.27 9.29
N ALA A 411 -3.21 -28.30 8.38
CA ALA A 411 -2.07 -27.42 8.10
C ALA A 411 -1.58 -26.65 9.33
N LEU A 412 -2.47 -26.27 10.24
CA LEU A 412 -2.14 -25.50 11.44
C LEU A 412 -1.32 -26.28 12.48
N THR A 413 -1.38 -27.61 12.43
CA THR A 413 -0.63 -28.51 13.31
C THR A 413 0.53 -29.20 12.59
N THR A 414 0.73 -28.93 11.29
CA THR A 414 1.78 -29.54 10.48
C THR A 414 3.14 -28.91 10.76
N PRO A 415 4.20 -29.68 11.06
CA PRO A 415 5.54 -29.14 11.25
C PRO A 415 6.09 -28.46 10.00
N ALA A 416 6.73 -27.32 10.15
CA ALA A 416 7.39 -26.60 9.07
C ALA A 416 8.82 -27.10 8.80
N SER A 417 9.39 -27.83 9.74
CA SER A 417 10.71 -28.45 9.60
C SER A 417 10.76 -29.76 10.38
N GLY A 418 11.54 -30.75 9.92
CA GLY A 418 11.70 -32.01 10.59
C GLY A 418 12.31 -31.96 12.00
N SER A 419 12.61 -30.76 12.51
CA SER A 419 13.11 -30.53 13.86
C SER A 419 12.17 -29.69 14.73
N GLU A 420 11.01 -29.36 14.21
CA GLU A 420 9.98 -28.58 14.93
C GLU A 420 9.01 -29.53 15.64
N GLU A 421 8.72 -29.21 16.90
CA GLU A 421 7.63 -29.81 17.64
C GLU A 421 6.51 -28.79 17.72
N VAL A 422 5.40 -29.06 17.06
CA VAL A 422 4.19 -28.22 17.14
C VAL A 422 3.38 -28.68 18.34
N ASP A 423 2.95 -27.77 19.19
CA ASP A 423 1.98 -28.06 20.26
C ASP A 423 0.58 -28.18 19.64
N ALA A 424 0.33 -29.36 19.05
CA ALA A 424 -0.93 -29.63 18.39
C ALA A 424 -2.13 -29.61 19.35
N GLU A 425 -1.92 -29.88 20.65
CA GLU A 425 -2.98 -29.85 21.67
C GLU A 425 -3.42 -28.41 21.92
N ALA A 426 -2.47 -27.50 22.15
CA ALA A 426 -2.75 -26.07 22.34
C ALA A 426 -3.38 -25.43 21.09
N VAL A 427 -2.94 -25.81 19.88
CA VAL A 427 -3.56 -25.33 18.64
C VAL A 427 -4.99 -25.86 18.51
N THR A 428 -5.21 -27.16 18.79
CA THR A 428 -6.52 -27.80 18.64
C THR A 428 -7.55 -27.23 19.65
N GLU A 429 -7.13 -26.93 20.86
CA GLU A 429 -8.00 -26.27 21.86
C GLU A 429 -8.53 -24.91 21.40
N ARG A 430 -7.80 -24.22 20.50
CA ARG A 430 -8.18 -22.91 19.95
C ARG A 430 -8.94 -22.98 18.62
N LEU A 431 -9.08 -24.17 18.03
CA LEU A 431 -9.60 -24.30 16.67
C LEU A 431 -11.09 -24.13 16.56
N GLY A 432 -11.88 -24.14 17.51
CA GLY A 432 -13.35 -24.11 17.37
C GLY A 432 -13.93 -25.17 16.43
N ASP A 433 -15.20 -25.38 16.47
CA ASP A 433 -15.88 -26.35 15.62
C ASP A 433 -16.32 -25.71 14.30
N LEU A 434 -15.72 -26.10 13.18
CA LEU A 434 -16.13 -25.64 11.84
C LEU A 434 -16.81 -26.74 11.07
N GLU A 435 -18.13 -26.61 10.88
CA GLU A 435 -18.96 -27.58 10.18
C GLU A 435 -19.30 -27.12 8.75
N THR A 436 -19.30 -28.03 7.79
CA THR A 436 -19.72 -27.71 6.44
C THR A 436 -21.25 -27.63 6.30
N ALA A 437 -21.71 -26.63 5.55
CA ALA A 437 -23.09 -26.54 5.09
C ALA A 437 -23.36 -27.44 3.86
N ILE A 438 -22.35 -28.10 3.32
CA ILE A 438 -22.38 -28.88 2.07
C ILE A 438 -22.07 -30.36 2.39
N PRO A 439 -22.97 -31.07 3.10
CA PRO A 439 -22.71 -32.44 3.50
C PRO A 439 -22.84 -33.40 2.31
N GLY A 440 -22.04 -34.48 2.33
CA GLY A 440 -22.15 -35.60 1.40
C GLY A 440 -21.58 -35.36 -0.01
N VAL A 441 -20.82 -34.31 -0.19
CA VAL A 441 -20.07 -34.04 -1.43
C VAL A 441 -18.65 -34.53 -1.28
N GLU A 442 -18.21 -35.40 -2.18
CA GLU A 442 -16.84 -35.88 -2.22
C GLU A 442 -15.90 -34.84 -2.83
N SER A 443 -14.72 -34.72 -2.25
CA SER A 443 -13.63 -33.88 -2.76
C SER A 443 -12.45 -34.73 -3.16
N ARG A 444 -11.72 -34.30 -4.16
CA ARG A 444 -10.40 -34.86 -4.46
C ARG A 444 -9.35 -33.96 -3.83
N ILE A 445 -8.48 -34.58 -3.02
CA ILE A 445 -7.31 -33.95 -2.41
C ILE A 445 -6.14 -34.81 -2.83
N GLU A 446 -5.29 -34.27 -3.69
CA GLU A 446 -4.22 -34.98 -4.37
C GLU A 446 -2.90 -34.23 -4.18
N ALA A 447 -1.78 -34.95 -4.22
CA ALA A 447 -0.45 -34.37 -4.18
C ALA A 447 0.46 -35.06 -5.19
N ILE A 448 1.20 -34.27 -5.98
CA ILE A 448 2.12 -34.78 -6.99
C ILE A 448 3.50 -34.15 -6.88
N GLU A 449 4.54 -34.94 -7.22
CA GLU A 449 5.89 -34.41 -7.39
C GLU A 449 6.41 -34.69 -8.80
N ASN A 450 7.12 -33.76 -9.40
CA ASN A 450 7.83 -33.95 -10.65
C ASN A 450 8.94 -32.91 -10.80
N ASP A 451 10.12 -33.28 -11.26
CA ASP A 451 11.24 -32.38 -11.51
C ASP A 451 10.87 -31.22 -12.46
N ASP A 452 9.98 -31.50 -13.43
CA ASP A 452 9.34 -30.50 -14.29
C ASP A 452 7.93 -30.18 -13.77
N GLU A 453 7.90 -29.51 -12.61
CA GLU A 453 6.64 -29.15 -11.94
C GLU A 453 5.69 -28.31 -12.83
N PRO A 454 6.14 -27.28 -13.57
CA PRO A 454 5.26 -26.54 -14.47
C PRO A 454 4.56 -27.45 -15.49
N ALA A 455 5.29 -28.34 -16.16
CA ALA A 455 4.73 -29.27 -17.14
C ALA A 455 3.73 -30.26 -16.51
N ALA A 456 4.00 -30.73 -15.29
CA ALA A 456 3.07 -31.57 -14.54
C ALA A 456 1.77 -30.83 -14.18
N ILE A 457 1.86 -29.56 -13.79
CA ILE A 457 0.69 -28.70 -13.53
C ILE A 457 -0.15 -28.52 -14.79
N LEU A 458 0.49 -28.20 -15.93
CA LEU A 458 -0.24 -28.04 -17.20
C LEU A 458 -0.95 -29.34 -17.62
N THR A 459 -0.31 -30.49 -17.41
CA THR A 459 -0.91 -31.81 -17.64
C THR A 459 -2.11 -32.02 -16.75
N ALA A 460 -1.99 -31.75 -15.44
CA ALA A 460 -3.08 -31.90 -14.48
C ALA A 460 -4.27 -30.99 -14.81
N ILE A 461 -4.03 -29.74 -15.21
CA ILE A 461 -5.09 -28.82 -15.64
C ILE A 461 -5.82 -29.38 -16.86
N GLY A 462 -5.11 -29.92 -17.85
CA GLY A 462 -5.71 -30.54 -19.01
C GLY A 462 -6.55 -31.78 -18.69
N GLU A 463 -6.17 -32.52 -17.63
CA GLU A 463 -6.95 -33.67 -17.16
C GLU A 463 -8.20 -33.28 -16.33
N MET A 464 -8.16 -32.11 -15.70
CA MET A 464 -9.26 -31.60 -14.86
C MET A 464 -10.40 -30.98 -15.70
N VAL A 465 -10.04 -30.21 -16.71
CA VAL A 465 -11.02 -29.50 -17.54
C VAL A 465 -11.89 -30.50 -18.31
N ASP A 466 -13.19 -30.26 -18.38
CA ASP A 466 -14.20 -31.10 -18.99
C ASP A 466 -14.31 -32.53 -18.41
N ASN A 467 -13.77 -32.76 -17.19
CA ASN A 467 -13.78 -34.08 -16.52
C ASN A 467 -14.76 -34.10 -15.34
N ASP A 468 -15.82 -34.89 -15.48
CA ASP A 468 -16.85 -35.04 -14.45
C ASP A 468 -16.33 -35.55 -13.09
N SER A 469 -15.12 -36.13 -13.06
CA SER A 469 -14.50 -36.57 -11.81
C SER A 469 -14.04 -35.39 -10.93
N TYR A 470 -13.93 -34.17 -11.50
CA TYR A 470 -13.63 -32.92 -10.84
C TYR A 470 -14.83 -31.98 -10.85
N ALA A 471 -16.04 -32.51 -10.79
CA ALA A 471 -17.27 -31.74 -10.87
C ALA A 471 -17.32 -30.59 -9.86
N VAL A 472 -17.66 -29.39 -10.34
CA VAL A 472 -17.73 -28.16 -9.59
C VAL A 472 -19.17 -27.65 -9.47
N PRO A 473 -19.53 -26.75 -8.54
CA PRO A 473 -20.87 -26.17 -8.43
C PRO A 473 -21.26 -25.43 -9.72
N ASP A 474 -22.53 -25.56 -10.14
CA ASP A 474 -23.07 -24.85 -11.29
C ASP A 474 -23.78 -23.52 -10.94
N GLY A 475 -23.81 -23.15 -9.65
CA GLY A 475 -24.50 -21.96 -9.15
C GLY A 475 -25.99 -22.13 -8.88
N ASP A 476 -26.65 -23.13 -9.50
CA ASP A 476 -28.08 -23.44 -9.34
C ASP A 476 -28.35 -24.60 -8.37
N GLY A 477 -27.32 -25.07 -7.68
CA GLY A 477 -27.37 -26.18 -6.72
C GLY A 477 -27.08 -27.54 -7.32
N GLY A 478 -26.68 -27.61 -8.58
CA GLY A 478 -26.16 -28.77 -9.28
C GLY A 478 -24.63 -28.77 -9.37
N THR A 479 -24.10 -29.66 -10.22
CA THR A 479 -22.68 -29.73 -10.55
C THR A 479 -22.47 -29.83 -12.05
N ARG A 480 -21.34 -29.28 -12.53
CA ARG A 480 -20.90 -29.35 -13.92
C ARG A 480 -19.42 -29.75 -13.99
N SER A 481 -18.94 -30.13 -15.14
CA SER A 481 -17.50 -30.27 -15.39
C SER A 481 -16.80 -28.91 -15.25
N PRO A 482 -15.55 -28.86 -14.78
CA PRO A 482 -14.82 -27.60 -14.62
C PRO A 482 -14.37 -27.02 -15.96
N THR A 483 -14.27 -25.70 -15.98
CA THR A 483 -13.63 -24.90 -17.04
C THR A 483 -12.31 -24.34 -16.52
N TYR A 484 -11.54 -23.64 -17.36
CA TYR A 484 -10.29 -23.00 -16.92
C TYR A 484 -10.51 -21.93 -15.83
N ALA A 485 -11.61 -21.20 -15.90
CA ALA A 485 -11.95 -20.17 -14.90
C ALA A 485 -12.24 -20.72 -13.50
N ASP A 486 -12.53 -22.03 -13.37
CA ASP A 486 -12.76 -22.68 -12.08
C ASP A 486 -11.49 -23.02 -11.32
N ILE A 487 -10.31 -22.87 -11.97
CA ILE A 487 -9.02 -23.31 -11.44
C ILE A 487 -8.20 -22.09 -11.02
N GLY A 488 -7.85 -22.05 -9.72
CA GLY A 488 -6.91 -21.10 -9.15
C GLY A 488 -5.58 -21.76 -8.79
N VAL A 489 -4.48 -21.27 -9.34
CA VAL A 489 -3.13 -21.74 -8.96
C VAL A 489 -2.56 -20.74 -7.96
N LEU A 490 -2.22 -21.22 -6.77
CA LEU A 490 -1.67 -20.43 -5.68
C LEU A 490 -0.20 -20.75 -5.49
N THR A 491 0.63 -19.73 -5.39
CA THR A 491 2.09 -19.88 -5.21
C THR A 491 2.58 -19.06 -4.02
N ARG A 492 3.65 -19.54 -3.37
CA ARG A 492 4.31 -18.77 -2.31
C ARG A 492 5.10 -17.59 -2.87
N THR A 493 5.70 -17.77 -4.03
CA THR A 493 6.56 -16.75 -4.67
C THR A 493 6.05 -16.36 -6.05
N ARG A 494 6.27 -15.11 -6.41
CA ARG A 494 5.87 -14.53 -7.72
C ARG A 494 6.61 -15.16 -8.89
N ASP A 495 7.89 -15.52 -8.70
CA ASP A 495 8.75 -16.04 -9.77
C ASP A 495 8.23 -17.36 -10.36
N PHE A 496 7.75 -18.25 -9.49
CA PHE A 496 7.19 -19.52 -9.96
C PHE A 496 5.90 -19.29 -10.76
N GLY A 497 5.02 -18.41 -10.29
CA GLY A 497 3.77 -18.09 -11.01
C GLY A 497 4.02 -17.55 -12.42
N ARG A 498 5.05 -16.72 -12.58
CA ARG A 498 5.46 -16.20 -13.90
C ARG A 498 6.06 -17.28 -14.79
N SER A 499 6.89 -18.14 -14.21
CA SER A 499 7.46 -19.28 -14.96
C SER A 499 6.37 -20.22 -15.43
N LEU A 500 5.36 -20.47 -14.59
CA LEU A 500 4.21 -21.28 -14.94
C LEU A 500 3.38 -20.64 -16.06
N GLN A 501 3.13 -19.32 -15.98
CA GLN A 501 2.44 -18.60 -17.06
C GLN A 501 3.20 -18.67 -18.36
N ALA A 502 4.53 -18.48 -18.34
CA ALA A 502 5.34 -18.57 -19.54
C ALA A 502 5.26 -19.98 -20.19
N ALA A 503 5.28 -21.04 -19.37
CA ALA A 503 5.08 -22.41 -19.85
C ALA A 503 3.65 -22.62 -20.43
N ALA A 504 2.63 -22.05 -19.79
CA ALA A 504 1.26 -22.09 -20.29
C ALA A 504 1.12 -21.39 -21.66
N ASP A 505 1.73 -20.21 -21.82
CA ASP A 505 1.74 -19.46 -23.08
C ASP A 505 2.41 -20.28 -24.20
N GLU A 506 3.51 -20.98 -23.91
CA GLU A 506 4.21 -21.83 -24.88
C GLU A 506 3.33 -22.99 -25.38
N HIS A 507 2.47 -23.53 -24.51
CA HIS A 507 1.57 -24.65 -24.84
C HIS A 507 0.16 -24.21 -25.21
N GLY A 508 -0.14 -22.91 -25.21
CA GLY A 508 -1.44 -22.35 -25.60
C GLY A 508 -2.55 -22.52 -24.57
N LEU A 509 -2.19 -22.83 -23.29
CA LEU A 509 -3.18 -22.94 -22.22
C LEU A 509 -3.59 -21.52 -21.77
N PRO A 510 -4.91 -21.20 -21.72
CA PRO A 510 -5.37 -19.90 -21.26
C PRO A 510 -5.11 -19.73 -19.76
N MET A 511 -4.07 -18.96 -19.41
CA MET A 511 -3.66 -18.73 -18.04
C MET A 511 -3.32 -17.25 -17.83
N ALA A 512 -3.83 -16.66 -16.75
CA ALA A 512 -3.60 -15.28 -16.38
C ALA A 512 -2.89 -15.22 -15.02
N TYR A 513 -1.71 -14.59 -14.97
CA TYR A 513 -1.07 -14.25 -13.72
C TYR A 513 -1.64 -12.93 -13.20
N GLU A 514 -2.36 -13.00 -12.08
CA GLU A 514 -2.92 -11.85 -11.37
C GLU A 514 -2.08 -11.56 -10.14
N GLY A 515 -1.08 -10.75 -10.32
CA GLY A 515 -0.17 -10.32 -9.26
C GLY A 515 0.52 -9.03 -9.64
N GLY A 516 1.19 -8.40 -8.69
CA GLY A 516 1.94 -7.19 -8.96
C GLY A 516 3.00 -7.45 -10.06
N LEU A 517 2.99 -6.61 -11.09
CA LEU A 517 4.05 -6.60 -12.09
C LEU A 517 5.26 -5.86 -11.51
N GLU A 518 6.43 -6.50 -11.56
CA GLU A 518 7.70 -5.78 -11.29
C GLU A 518 7.98 -4.83 -12.45
N ILE A 519 7.28 -3.69 -12.40
CA ILE A 519 7.21 -2.75 -13.51
C ILE A 519 8.59 -2.30 -13.98
N PHE A 520 9.55 -2.18 -13.05
CA PHE A 520 10.91 -1.76 -13.36
C PHE A 520 11.79 -2.89 -13.94
N ARG A 521 11.43 -4.16 -13.78
CA ARG A 521 12.14 -5.30 -14.41
C ARG A 521 11.69 -5.57 -15.83
N THR A 522 10.69 -4.87 -16.32
CA THR A 522 10.22 -4.98 -17.70
C THR A 522 11.27 -4.49 -18.70
N ASP A 523 11.22 -4.99 -19.94
CA ASP A 523 12.14 -4.55 -21.01
C ASP A 523 11.96 -3.06 -21.32
N GLN A 524 10.74 -2.52 -21.15
CA GLN A 524 10.45 -1.11 -21.30
C GLN A 524 11.21 -0.27 -20.27
N ALA A 525 11.19 -0.67 -19.02
CA ALA A 525 11.91 0.03 -17.95
C ALA A 525 13.43 -0.07 -18.11
N LYS A 526 13.96 -1.24 -18.47
CA LYS A 526 15.39 -1.44 -18.73
C LYS A 526 15.87 -0.58 -19.92
N LEU A 527 15.06 -0.47 -20.96
CA LEU A 527 15.36 0.35 -22.13
C LEU A 527 15.33 1.84 -21.77
N LEU A 528 14.34 2.28 -20.99
CA LEU A 528 14.28 3.64 -20.48
C LEU A 528 15.50 3.95 -19.62
N LEU A 529 15.86 3.07 -18.68
CA LEU A 529 17.05 3.20 -17.85
C LEU A 529 18.33 3.33 -18.68
N ALA A 530 18.45 2.56 -19.76
CA ALA A 530 19.60 2.64 -20.65
C ALA A 530 19.74 4.03 -21.27
N TRP A 531 18.64 4.60 -21.81
CA TRP A 531 18.66 5.94 -22.37
C TRP A 531 18.89 7.03 -21.33
N LEU A 532 18.31 6.90 -20.15
CA LEU A 532 18.56 7.84 -19.05
C LEU A 532 20.04 7.85 -18.63
N ARG A 533 20.68 6.69 -18.53
CA ARG A 533 22.13 6.59 -18.26
C ARG A 533 22.99 7.24 -19.35
N ILE A 534 22.58 7.12 -20.60
CA ILE A 534 23.25 7.81 -21.74
C ILE A 534 23.08 9.32 -21.60
N LEU A 535 21.89 9.80 -21.24
CA LEU A 535 21.59 11.22 -21.09
C LEU A 535 22.36 11.89 -19.96
N GLU A 536 22.49 11.21 -18.82
CA GLU A 536 23.10 11.75 -17.60
C GLU A 536 24.63 11.69 -17.63
N ALA A 537 25.20 10.55 -18.04
CA ALA A 537 26.63 10.30 -17.91
C ALA A 537 27.30 9.75 -19.18
N ASP A 538 26.57 9.67 -20.30
CA ASP A 538 27.04 9.02 -21.56
C ASP A 538 27.57 7.59 -21.28
N ALA A 539 26.90 6.87 -20.32
CA ALA A 539 27.40 5.67 -19.71
C ALA A 539 27.44 4.49 -20.67
N ASP A 540 28.59 3.80 -20.74
CA ASP A 540 28.82 2.61 -21.58
C ASP A 540 27.76 1.52 -21.35
N ARG A 541 27.32 1.34 -20.11
CA ARG A 541 26.26 0.36 -19.78
C ARG A 541 24.93 0.71 -20.44
N GLY A 542 24.61 1.99 -20.59
CA GLY A 542 23.43 2.43 -21.35
C GLY A 542 23.59 2.14 -22.83
N TRP A 543 24.73 2.50 -23.41
CA TRP A 543 25.04 2.25 -24.80
C TRP A 543 25.05 0.76 -25.17
N ALA A 544 25.64 -0.10 -24.33
CA ALA A 544 25.64 -1.54 -24.53
C ALA A 544 24.21 -2.10 -24.70
N VAL A 545 23.29 -1.71 -23.85
CA VAL A 545 21.89 -2.18 -23.91
C VAL A 545 21.18 -1.74 -25.18
N VAL A 546 21.35 -0.48 -25.61
CA VAL A 546 20.66 0.01 -26.81
C VAL A 546 21.29 -0.53 -28.10
N LEU A 547 22.60 -0.79 -28.12
CA LEU A 547 23.31 -1.44 -29.24
C LEU A 547 22.87 -2.90 -29.37
N GLU A 548 22.84 -3.66 -28.28
CA GLU A 548 22.35 -5.03 -28.27
C GLU A 548 20.91 -5.11 -28.80
N ARG A 549 20.05 -4.22 -28.30
CA ARG A 549 18.65 -4.12 -28.77
C ARG A 549 18.52 -3.80 -30.22
N ALA A 550 19.51 -3.13 -30.83
CA ALA A 550 19.58 -2.84 -32.26
C ALA A 550 20.17 -3.99 -33.08
N GLY A 551 20.59 -5.09 -32.45
CA GLY A 551 21.10 -6.29 -33.11
C GLY A 551 22.61 -6.34 -33.28
N TYR A 552 23.38 -5.47 -32.62
CA TYR A 552 24.84 -5.57 -32.62
C TYR A 552 25.27 -6.73 -31.70
N ASP A 553 26.20 -7.53 -32.15
CA ASP A 553 26.81 -8.59 -31.33
C ASP A 553 27.79 -8.00 -30.30
N LEU A 554 28.20 -8.82 -29.34
CA LEU A 554 29.05 -8.40 -28.24
C LEU A 554 30.37 -7.76 -28.72
N GLY A 555 31.02 -8.34 -29.76
CA GLY A 555 32.28 -7.81 -30.31
C GLY A 555 32.10 -6.46 -30.99
N ALA A 556 30.98 -6.27 -31.69
CA ALA A 556 30.62 -4.99 -32.28
C ALA A 556 30.29 -3.94 -31.23
N CYS A 557 29.57 -4.30 -30.18
CA CYS A 557 29.31 -3.41 -29.03
C CYS A 557 30.62 -2.97 -28.36
N GLU A 558 31.52 -3.89 -28.06
CA GLU A 558 32.83 -3.59 -27.48
C GLU A 558 33.67 -2.62 -28.36
N ALA A 559 33.76 -2.89 -29.66
CA ALA A 559 34.48 -2.03 -30.58
C ALA A 559 33.87 -0.61 -30.70
N ILE A 560 32.54 -0.49 -30.66
CA ILE A 560 31.83 0.80 -30.66
C ILE A 560 32.09 1.58 -29.36
N LEU A 561 32.02 0.91 -28.21
CA LEU A 561 32.28 1.51 -26.91
C LEU A 561 33.73 1.98 -26.77
N GLU A 562 34.72 1.14 -27.15
CA GLU A 562 36.14 1.49 -27.10
C GLU A 562 36.50 2.69 -27.97
N THR A 563 35.85 2.80 -29.15
CA THR A 563 36.12 3.89 -30.10
C THR A 563 35.20 5.08 -29.97
N ALA A 564 34.19 5.01 -29.12
CA ALA A 564 33.09 5.98 -28.99
C ALA A 564 32.45 6.35 -30.35
N SER A 565 32.42 5.39 -31.31
CA SER A 565 31.91 5.58 -32.68
C SER A 565 30.45 5.12 -32.76
N TYR A 566 29.55 5.81 -32.05
CA TYR A 566 28.14 5.44 -31.98
C TYR A 566 27.41 5.68 -33.33
N PRO A 567 26.39 4.85 -33.66
CA PRO A 567 25.61 5.04 -34.90
C PRO A 567 24.93 6.41 -34.94
N ASP A 568 25.00 7.09 -36.09
CA ASP A 568 24.46 8.44 -36.28
C ASP A 568 22.98 8.57 -35.87
N ALA A 569 22.15 7.56 -36.15
CA ALA A 569 20.74 7.54 -35.79
C ALA A 569 20.51 7.51 -34.29
N MET A 570 21.40 6.86 -33.53
CA MET A 570 21.32 6.82 -32.05
C MET A 570 21.82 8.12 -31.43
N VAL A 571 22.89 8.70 -32.00
CA VAL A 571 23.38 10.02 -31.60
C VAL A 571 22.31 11.08 -31.84
N ALA A 572 21.66 11.08 -33.01
CA ALA A 572 20.56 12.00 -33.31
C ALA A 572 19.37 11.81 -32.35
N PHE A 573 19.07 10.56 -31.99
CA PHE A 573 18.02 10.27 -31.03
C PHE A 573 18.39 10.76 -29.62
N ARG A 574 19.66 10.58 -29.19
CA ARG A 574 20.15 11.14 -27.91
C ARG A 574 19.97 12.65 -27.87
N GLU A 575 20.35 13.36 -28.94
CA GLU A 575 20.19 14.82 -28.99
C GLU A 575 18.71 15.24 -28.95
N ARG A 576 17.83 14.49 -29.60
CA ARG A 576 16.39 14.71 -29.48
C ARG A 576 15.89 14.54 -28.02
N LEU A 577 16.32 13.49 -27.34
CA LEU A 577 15.97 13.28 -25.94
C LEU A 577 16.53 14.35 -25.01
N ARG A 578 17.75 14.88 -25.30
CA ARG A 578 18.33 16.01 -24.58
C ARG A 578 17.53 17.29 -24.72
N ALA A 579 16.94 17.50 -25.89
CA ALA A 579 16.08 18.65 -26.18
C ALA A 579 14.67 18.51 -25.58
N THR A 580 14.30 17.34 -25.05
CA THR A 580 13.01 17.14 -24.40
C THR A 580 13.10 17.55 -22.92
N GLU A 581 12.33 18.57 -22.54
CA GLU A 581 12.45 19.21 -21.22
C GLU A 581 11.86 18.38 -20.09
N THR A 582 10.78 17.64 -20.35
CA THR A 582 10.02 16.92 -19.31
C THR A 582 10.36 15.43 -19.26
N LEU A 583 10.37 14.85 -18.06
CA LEU A 583 10.58 13.41 -17.87
C LEU A 583 9.54 12.55 -18.60
N PRO A 584 8.23 12.83 -18.49
CA PRO A 584 7.21 12.11 -19.26
C PRO A 584 7.43 12.20 -20.78
N GLY A 585 7.89 13.36 -21.26
CA GLY A 585 8.23 13.55 -22.67
C GLY A 585 9.39 12.67 -23.13
N VAL A 586 10.44 12.54 -22.31
CA VAL A 586 11.58 11.62 -22.57
C VAL A 586 11.07 10.19 -22.62
N MET A 587 10.25 9.78 -21.66
CA MET A 587 9.72 8.41 -21.58
C MET A 587 8.88 8.06 -22.81
N ARG A 588 7.91 8.90 -23.15
CA ARG A 588 7.05 8.72 -24.34
C ARG A 588 7.89 8.68 -25.62
N THR A 589 8.88 9.57 -25.75
CA THR A 589 9.77 9.59 -26.92
C THR A 589 10.57 8.30 -27.06
N VAL A 590 11.05 7.73 -25.94
CA VAL A 590 11.72 6.43 -25.94
C VAL A 590 10.75 5.32 -26.34
N PHE A 591 9.57 5.28 -25.73
CA PHE A 591 8.59 4.22 -25.99
C PHE A 591 8.06 4.26 -27.41
N ASP A 592 7.78 5.44 -27.96
CA ASP A 592 7.36 5.61 -29.36
C ASP A 592 8.44 5.10 -30.32
N ARG A 593 9.71 5.41 -30.05
CA ARG A 593 10.84 4.98 -30.90
C ARG A 593 10.95 3.46 -31.01
N TYR A 594 10.61 2.74 -29.93
CA TYR A 594 10.75 1.28 -29.86
C TYR A 594 9.42 0.54 -29.98
N GLY A 595 8.32 1.25 -30.23
CA GLY A 595 6.99 0.65 -30.34
C GLY A 595 6.51 0.02 -29.02
N CYS A 596 6.97 0.54 -27.89
CA CYS A 596 6.56 0.09 -26.57
C CYS A 596 5.16 0.63 -26.26
N THR A 597 4.13 -0.03 -26.76
CA THR A 597 2.72 0.29 -26.55
C THR A 597 2.06 -0.74 -25.64
N GLY A 598 0.89 -0.40 -25.09
CA GLY A 598 0.09 -1.30 -24.29
C GLY A 598 0.12 -1.04 -22.79
N PRO A 599 -0.60 -1.85 -21.99
CA PRO A 599 -0.85 -1.58 -20.57
C PRO A 599 0.41 -1.43 -19.72
N ARG A 600 1.46 -2.21 -20.01
CA ARG A 600 2.72 -2.15 -19.25
C ARG A 600 3.45 -0.82 -19.38
N ALA A 601 3.46 -0.27 -20.59
CA ALA A 601 4.06 1.04 -20.84
C ALA A 601 3.26 2.15 -20.18
N ALA A 602 1.93 2.08 -20.21
CA ALA A 602 1.05 3.03 -19.55
C ALA A 602 1.26 3.02 -18.03
N VAL A 603 1.24 1.86 -17.40
CA VAL A 603 1.46 1.74 -15.94
C VAL A 603 2.86 2.24 -15.54
N LEU A 604 3.90 2.00 -16.36
CA LEU A 604 5.24 2.52 -16.06
C LEU A 604 5.27 4.04 -16.14
N ILE A 605 4.60 4.64 -17.12
CA ILE A 605 4.47 6.10 -17.23
C ILE A 605 3.72 6.65 -16.01
N ASP A 606 2.55 6.11 -15.69
CA ASP A 606 1.72 6.56 -14.58
C ASP A 606 2.46 6.44 -13.24
N THR A 607 3.21 5.33 -13.05
CA THR A 607 4.04 5.14 -11.86
C THR A 607 5.11 6.22 -11.74
N ILE A 608 5.85 6.50 -12.80
CA ILE A 608 6.90 7.50 -12.80
C ILE A 608 6.32 8.92 -12.70
N GLU A 609 5.20 9.20 -13.35
CA GLU A 609 4.47 10.48 -13.20
C GLU A 609 4.00 10.68 -11.75
N SER A 610 3.48 9.65 -11.10
CA SER A 610 3.10 9.69 -9.69
C SER A 610 4.31 9.95 -8.77
N ILE A 611 5.45 9.30 -9.03
CA ILE A 611 6.69 9.56 -8.30
C ILE A 611 7.14 11.02 -8.51
N HIS A 612 7.13 11.49 -9.76
CA HIS A 612 7.55 12.84 -10.10
C HIS A 612 6.63 13.92 -9.50
N ALA A 613 5.34 13.67 -9.44
CA ALA A 613 4.36 14.58 -8.81
C ALA A 613 4.59 14.74 -7.30
N ASN A 614 5.12 13.71 -6.64
CA ASN A 614 5.36 13.69 -5.20
C ASN A 614 6.81 14.00 -4.80
N THR A 615 7.73 14.09 -5.77
CA THR A 615 9.16 14.33 -5.54
C THR A 615 9.68 15.34 -6.56
N THR A 616 10.77 16.05 -6.23
CA THR A 616 11.52 16.85 -7.21
C THR A 616 12.47 15.97 -8.01
N LEU A 617 11.95 14.92 -8.62
CA LEU A 617 12.75 13.91 -9.29
C LEU A 617 13.46 14.48 -10.52
N THR A 618 14.79 14.47 -10.49
CA THR A 618 15.63 14.78 -11.63
C THR A 618 15.80 13.55 -12.54
N ARG A 619 16.36 13.72 -13.74
CA ARG A 619 16.72 12.58 -14.59
C ARG A 619 17.68 11.61 -13.88
N GLY A 620 18.68 12.13 -13.18
CA GLY A 620 19.60 11.32 -12.38
C GLY A 620 18.90 10.58 -11.23
N GLY A 621 17.97 11.26 -10.53
CA GLY A 621 17.14 10.63 -9.53
C GLY A 621 16.29 9.49 -10.09
N LEU A 622 15.71 9.65 -11.29
CA LEU A 622 14.95 8.60 -11.96
C LEU A 622 15.82 7.38 -12.32
N VAL A 623 17.08 7.59 -12.72
CA VAL A 623 18.04 6.47 -12.90
C VAL A 623 18.19 5.66 -11.62
N GLY A 624 18.30 6.32 -10.49
CA GLY A 624 18.36 5.68 -9.16
C GLY A 624 17.09 4.89 -8.86
N VAL A 625 15.93 5.52 -9.00
CA VAL A 625 14.62 4.88 -8.75
C VAL A 625 14.43 3.62 -9.58
N ILE A 626 14.65 3.68 -10.90
CA ILE A 626 14.48 2.51 -11.77
C ILE A 626 15.53 1.43 -11.43
N ALA A 627 16.78 1.81 -11.15
CA ALA A 627 17.83 0.84 -10.82
C ALA A 627 17.49 0.08 -9.52
N ARG A 628 17.04 0.77 -8.49
CA ARG A 628 16.58 0.16 -7.24
C ARG A 628 15.33 -0.68 -7.44
N GLY A 629 14.33 -0.18 -8.15
CA GLY A 629 13.13 -0.94 -8.48
C GLY A 629 13.43 -2.25 -9.21
N ILE A 630 14.51 -2.31 -10.01
CA ILE A 630 15.02 -3.54 -10.61
C ILE A 630 15.64 -4.46 -9.55
N GLU A 631 16.42 -3.90 -8.62
CA GLU A 631 17.12 -4.65 -7.59
C GLU A 631 16.15 -5.25 -6.57
N HIS A 632 15.25 -4.45 -6.04
CA HIS A 632 14.29 -4.84 -5.01
C HIS A 632 13.04 -5.55 -5.56
N GLY A 633 12.81 -5.49 -6.88
CA GLY A 633 11.67 -6.16 -7.52
C GLY A 633 10.32 -5.55 -7.15
N THR A 634 10.27 -4.25 -6.97
CA THR A 634 9.06 -3.51 -6.59
C THR A 634 7.93 -3.71 -7.58
N THR A 635 6.72 -3.97 -7.09
CA THR A 635 5.57 -4.37 -7.90
C THR A 635 4.47 -3.32 -7.90
N GLN A 636 3.81 -3.19 -9.06
CA GLN A 636 2.55 -2.45 -9.23
C GLN A 636 1.45 -3.43 -9.63
N GLU A 637 0.29 -3.32 -9.03
CA GLU A 637 -0.86 -4.14 -9.41
C GLU A 637 -1.37 -3.70 -10.78
N ILE A 638 -1.43 -4.66 -11.71
CA ILE A 638 -2.06 -4.46 -13.00
C ILE A 638 -3.27 -5.39 -13.05
N HIS A 639 -4.45 -4.82 -13.12
CA HIS A 639 -5.65 -5.55 -13.46
C HIS A 639 -5.66 -5.82 -14.97
N ALA A 640 -4.98 -6.87 -15.40
CA ALA A 640 -5.18 -7.39 -16.74
C ALA A 640 -6.59 -7.99 -16.76
N GLY A 641 -7.47 -7.41 -17.56
CA GLY A 641 -8.80 -7.99 -17.76
C GLY A 641 -8.64 -9.44 -18.22
N ALA A 642 -8.93 -10.39 -17.34
CA ALA A 642 -8.89 -11.80 -17.64
C ALA A 642 -9.89 -12.06 -18.77
N GLY A 643 -9.49 -12.82 -19.80
CA GLY A 643 -10.43 -13.41 -20.74
C GLY A 643 -11.44 -14.24 -19.94
N ALA A 644 -12.67 -14.34 -20.43
CA ALA A 644 -13.78 -14.91 -19.68
C ALA A 644 -13.55 -16.37 -19.19
N ASP A 645 -12.62 -17.13 -19.76
CA ASP A 645 -12.29 -18.51 -19.37
C ASP A 645 -10.77 -18.75 -19.38
N ALA A 646 -10.12 -18.53 -18.25
CA ALA A 646 -8.69 -18.73 -18.07
C ALA A 646 -8.35 -19.15 -16.64
N VAL A 647 -7.32 -19.98 -16.48
CA VAL A 647 -6.75 -20.35 -15.18
C VAL A 647 -6.14 -19.11 -14.53
N THR A 648 -6.45 -18.86 -13.27
CA THR A 648 -5.91 -17.72 -12.54
C THR A 648 -4.71 -18.14 -11.70
N VAL A 649 -3.57 -17.45 -11.83
CA VAL A 649 -2.38 -17.67 -11.00
C VAL A 649 -2.15 -16.48 -10.09
N ARG A 650 -2.01 -16.72 -8.78
CA ARG A 650 -1.80 -15.68 -7.75
C ARG A 650 -0.82 -16.15 -6.67
N THR A 651 -0.29 -15.20 -5.92
CA THR A 651 0.34 -15.56 -4.64
C THR A 651 -0.73 -15.88 -3.60
N ILE A 652 -0.37 -16.69 -2.59
CA ILE A 652 -1.29 -17.04 -1.50
C ILE A 652 -1.83 -15.78 -0.81
N HIS A 653 -0.97 -14.77 -0.57
CA HIS A 653 -1.41 -13.50 0.04
C HIS A 653 -2.46 -12.77 -0.80
N ALA A 654 -2.25 -12.69 -2.11
CA ALA A 654 -3.19 -12.05 -3.03
C ALA A 654 -4.51 -12.84 -3.21
N ALA A 655 -4.54 -14.11 -2.82
CA ALA A 655 -5.72 -14.95 -2.87
C ALA A 655 -6.59 -14.85 -1.59
N LYS A 656 -6.14 -14.15 -0.55
CA LYS A 656 -6.95 -13.95 0.65
C LYS A 656 -8.26 -13.24 0.31
N GLY A 657 -9.37 -13.71 0.85
CA GLY A 657 -10.71 -13.23 0.52
C GLY A 657 -11.36 -13.88 -0.73
N LEU A 658 -10.56 -14.42 -1.63
CA LEU A 658 -11.05 -15.07 -2.84
C LEU A 658 -11.36 -16.55 -2.61
N GLU A 659 -12.00 -17.19 -3.61
CA GLU A 659 -12.31 -18.62 -3.60
C GLU A 659 -12.33 -19.18 -5.02
N HIS A 660 -11.98 -20.44 -5.15
CA HIS A 660 -11.99 -21.17 -6.41
C HIS A 660 -12.61 -22.56 -6.22
N PRO A 661 -13.38 -23.05 -7.18
CA PRO A 661 -13.85 -24.44 -7.16
C PRO A 661 -12.72 -25.46 -7.01
N ILE A 662 -11.62 -25.24 -7.72
CA ILE A 662 -10.40 -26.06 -7.69
C ILE A 662 -9.19 -25.18 -7.35
N VAL A 663 -8.39 -25.58 -6.37
CA VAL A 663 -7.14 -24.92 -6.02
C VAL A 663 -5.96 -25.84 -6.30
N ILE A 664 -5.00 -25.30 -7.04
CA ILE A 664 -3.68 -25.91 -7.18
C ILE A 664 -2.69 -25.13 -6.32
N LEU A 665 -2.19 -25.75 -5.25
CA LEU A 665 -1.15 -25.14 -4.41
C LEU A 665 0.21 -25.60 -4.94
N ALA A 666 0.89 -24.70 -5.64
CA ALA A 666 2.10 -24.99 -6.39
C ALA A 666 3.38 -24.54 -5.69
N ASN A 667 4.51 -25.14 -6.10
CA ASN A 667 5.86 -24.85 -5.62
C ASN A 667 6.06 -25.13 -4.13
N MET A 668 5.50 -26.25 -3.64
CA MET A 668 5.70 -26.71 -2.28
C MET A 668 7.09 -27.35 -2.12
N ASN A 669 8.14 -26.57 -2.41
CA ASN A 669 9.51 -27.01 -2.42
C ASN A 669 10.29 -26.54 -1.20
N SER A 670 11.23 -27.39 -0.74
CA SER A 670 12.15 -27.09 0.35
C SER A 670 12.97 -25.81 0.05
N GLY A 671 13.01 -24.88 1.01
CA GLY A 671 13.67 -23.57 0.88
C GLY A 671 12.87 -22.51 0.12
N ARG A 672 11.65 -22.85 -0.31
CA ARG A 672 10.70 -21.90 -0.90
C ARG A 672 9.48 -21.66 -0.01
N PHE A 673 8.94 -22.71 0.54
CA PHE A 673 7.83 -22.71 1.48
C PHE A 673 8.02 -23.86 2.50
N PRO A 674 7.94 -23.65 3.82
CA PRO A 674 7.84 -22.34 4.47
C PRO A 674 9.09 -21.49 4.29
N SER A 675 8.89 -20.19 4.30
CA SER A 675 9.97 -19.23 4.38
C SER A 675 10.55 -19.24 5.79
N SER A 676 11.87 -19.22 5.93
CA SER A 676 12.54 -19.24 7.24
C SER A 676 12.42 -17.90 8.02
N GLY A 677 11.47 -17.03 7.63
CA GLY A 677 11.40 -15.66 8.07
C GLY A 677 12.53 -14.84 7.46
N GLY A 678 12.23 -13.76 6.76
CA GLY A 678 13.22 -12.92 6.12
C GLY A 678 14.35 -12.55 7.09
N SER A 679 15.55 -12.35 6.60
CA SER A 679 16.62 -11.82 7.45
C SER A 679 16.10 -10.51 8.04
N SER A 680 15.82 -10.50 9.34
CA SER A 680 15.69 -9.23 10.03
C SER A 680 16.93 -8.42 9.71
N GLY A 681 16.78 -7.15 9.41
CA GLY A 681 17.88 -6.25 9.10
C GLY A 681 18.98 -6.27 10.17
N ASN A 682 19.98 -5.48 9.97
CA ASN A 682 21.03 -5.35 10.97
C ASN A 682 20.49 -4.83 12.31
N ILE A 683 19.54 -3.90 12.25
CA ILE A 683 18.84 -3.36 13.42
C ILE A 683 17.40 -3.84 13.35
N SER A 684 16.93 -4.46 14.45
CA SER A 684 15.58 -5.02 14.53
C SER A 684 14.97 -4.82 15.91
N TYR A 685 13.67 -4.77 15.94
CA TYR A 685 12.89 -4.90 17.16
C TYR A 685 12.53 -6.38 17.37
N GLU A 686 12.77 -6.88 18.55
CA GLU A 686 12.48 -8.25 18.95
C GLU A 686 11.52 -8.23 20.12
N GLU A 687 10.33 -8.76 19.95
CA GLU A 687 9.34 -8.79 21.01
C GLU A 687 9.87 -9.44 22.29
N GLY A 688 9.71 -8.75 23.43
CA GLY A 688 10.26 -9.16 24.71
C GLY A 688 11.79 -8.95 24.85
N ALA A 689 12.57 -8.93 23.78
CA ALA A 689 14.00 -8.61 23.84
C ALA A 689 14.29 -7.13 23.54
N GLY A 690 13.35 -6.40 22.94
CA GLY A 690 13.51 -5.01 22.59
C GLY A 690 14.42 -4.78 21.38
N LEU A 691 14.93 -3.55 21.24
CA LEU A 691 15.79 -3.13 20.14
C LEU A 691 17.15 -3.85 20.16
N ARG A 692 17.57 -4.39 19.02
CA ARG A 692 18.82 -5.17 18.86
C ARG A 692 19.55 -4.79 17.59
N GLN A 693 20.89 -4.89 17.66
CA GLN A 693 21.79 -4.76 16.52
C GLN A 693 22.60 -6.04 16.34
N ARG A 694 22.60 -6.61 15.14
CA ARG A 694 23.25 -7.89 14.82
C ARG A 694 24.74 -7.73 14.53
N ASP A 695 25.06 -6.85 13.62
CA ASP A 695 26.42 -6.60 13.17
C ASP A 695 26.89 -5.26 13.74
N VAL A 696 27.90 -5.28 14.58
CA VAL A 696 28.37 -4.14 15.39
C VAL A 696 29.76 -3.71 14.91
N TYR A 697 29.91 -2.39 14.66
CA TYR A 697 31.21 -1.81 14.36
C TYR A 697 32.02 -1.61 15.65
N ALA A 698 33.29 -1.99 15.63
CA ALA A 698 34.23 -1.77 16.71
C ALA A 698 35.61 -1.46 16.17
N GLU A 699 36.49 -0.96 17.04
CA GLU A 699 37.90 -0.73 16.76
C GLU A 699 38.75 -1.41 17.83
N ALA A 700 39.76 -2.17 17.37
CA ALA A 700 40.75 -2.75 18.24
C ALA A 700 42.16 -2.45 17.69
N ASP A 701 43.05 -1.95 18.53
CA ASP A 701 44.42 -1.56 18.16
C ASP A 701 44.49 -0.62 16.94
N GLY A 702 43.49 0.27 16.78
CA GLY A 702 43.39 1.21 15.68
C GLY A 702 42.97 0.58 14.34
N GLN A 703 42.49 -0.66 14.37
CA GLN A 703 41.93 -1.34 13.19
C GLN A 703 40.40 -1.46 13.33
N PRO A 704 39.65 -0.95 12.36
CA PRO A 704 38.21 -1.10 12.34
C PRO A 704 37.82 -2.54 11.94
N TYR A 705 36.76 -3.05 12.55
CA TYR A 705 36.13 -4.36 12.19
C TYR A 705 34.67 -4.36 12.53
N ILE A 706 33.90 -5.27 11.88
CA ILE A 706 32.50 -5.54 12.17
C ILE A 706 32.42 -6.95 12.73
N TYR A 707 31.68 -7.12 13.81
CA TYR A 707 31.44 -8.44 14.39
C TYR A 707 29.96 -8.69 14.60
N ARG A 708 29.57 -9.97 14.55
CA ARG A 708 28.21 -10.40 14.84
C ARG A 708 27.97 -10.56 16.33
N ASP A 709 27.00 -9.83 16.90
CA ASP A 709 26.67 -9.93 18.32
C ASP A 709 25.91 -11.23 18.62
N TRP A 710 26.57 -12.11 19.37
CA TRP A 710 26.01 -13.39 19.78
C TRP A 710 24.75 -13.25 20.66
N LYS A 711 24.58 -12.14 21.38
CA LYS A 711 23.42 -11.83 22.21
C LYS A 711 22.17 -11.66 21.33
N THR A 712 22.31 -10.97 20.23
CA THR A 712 21.25 -10.82 19.22
C THR A 712 20.86 -12.18 18.61
N GLU A 713 21.84 -13.07 18.38
CA GLU A 713 21.53 -14.42 17.87
C GLU A 713 20.73 -15.27 18.88
N ILE A 714 21.00 -15.11 20.19
CA ILE A 714 20.14 -15.74 21.21
C ILE A 714 18.72 -15.16 21.15
N ALA A 715 18.58 -13.83 21.13
CA ALA A 715 17.27 -13.16 21.05
C ALA A 715 16.45 -13.68 19.86
N ARG A 716 17.05 -13.70 18.68
CA ARG A 716 16.40 -14.19 17.46
C ARG A 716 15.96 -15.67 17.51
N LYS A 717 16.76 -16.54 18.13
CA LYS A 717 16.45 -17.97 18.25
C LYS A 717 15.41 -18.26 19.34
N CYS A 718 15.19 -17.31 20.24
CA CYS A 718 14.16 -17.39 21.27
C CYS A 718 12.83 -16.77 20.84
N ARG A 719 12.67 -16.40 19.57
CA ARG A 719 11.36 -15.99 19.05
C ARG A 719 10.36 -17.12 19.22
N PRO A 720 9.22 -16.89 19.84
CA PRO A 720 8.13 -17.85 19.78
C PRO A 720 7.66 -17.94 18.31
N THR A 721 7.17 -19.08 17.92
CA THR A 721 6.30 -19.20 16.75
C THR A 721 6.91 -18.83 15.39
N ALA A 722 8.18 -19.16 15.13
CA ALA A 722 8.88 -18.77 13.89
C ALA A 722 8.17 -19.18 12.58
N TYR A 723 7.24 -20.13 12.63
CA TYR A 723 6.53 -20.66 11.45
C TYR A 723 5.01 -20.60 11.56
N ASP A 724 4.45 -19.98 12.59
CA ASP A 724 2.99 -19.95 12.77
C ASP A 724 2.30 -19.17 11.66
N GLU A 725 2.90 -18.07 11.19
CA GLU A 725 2.39 -17.34 10.04
C GLU A 725 2.44 -18.16 8.75
N GLU A 726 3.51 -18.93 8.52
CA GLU A 726 3.61 -19.81 7.36
C GLU A 726 2.58 -20.95 7.41
N ARG A 727 2.24 -21.48 8.61
CA ARG A 727 1.14 -22.43 8.79
C ARG A 727 -0.22 -21.80 8.52
N ARG A 728 -0.44 -20.57 9.00
CA ARG A 728 -1.66 -19.80 8.66
C ARG A 728 -1.74 -19.50 7.18
N LEU A 729 -0.60 -19.21 6.54
CA LEU A 729 -0.54 -19.00 5.10
C LEU A 729 -0.92 -20.28 4.34
N LEU A 730 -0.44 -21.45 4.78
CA LEU A 730 -0.83 -22.75 4.24
C LEU A 730 -2.34 -22.99 4.44
N TYR A 731 -2.86 -22.74 5.63
CA TYR A 731 -4.29 -22.82 5.93
C TYR A 731 -5.13 -21.90 5.02
N VAL A 732 -4.70 -20.66 4.84
CA VAL A 732 -5.36 -19.71 3.92
C VAL A 732 -5.39 -20.27 2.51
N ALA A 733 -4.27 -20.77 1.98
CA ALA A 733 -4.21 -21.35 0.64
C ALA A 733 -5.20 -22.49 0.45
N LEU A 734 -5.19 -23.46 1.36
CA LEU A 734 -6.06 -24.65 1.28
C LEU A 734 -7.54 -24.30 1.47
N SER A 735 -7.85 -23.33 2.35
CA SER A 735 -9.22 -22.86 2.59
C SER A 735 -9.80 -21.99 1.47
N ARG A 736 -9.04 -21.72 0.39
CA ARG A 736 -9.59 -21.07 -0.82
C ARG A 736 -10.37 -22.03 -1.68
N ALA A 737 -10.18 -23.35 -1.52
CA ALA A 737 -10.85 -24.37 -2.31
C ALA A 737 -12.28 -24.58 -1.87
N GLN A 738 -13.18 -24.70 -2.84
CA GLN A 738 -14.57 -25.10 -2.61
C GLN A 738 -14.72 -26.62 -2.67
N ARG A 739 -14.07 -27.29 -3.65
CA ARG A 739 -14.30 -28.70 -4.01
C ARG A 739 -13.04 -29.56 -4.08
N HIS A 740 -11.99 -29.12 -4.75
CA HIS A 740 -10.83 -29.96 -5.03
C HIS A 740 -9.53 -29.21 -4.74
N ILE A 741 -8.51 -29.95 -4.32
CA ILE A 741 -7.17 -29.45 -4.06
C ILE A 741 -6.15 -30.38 -4.75
N LEU A 742 -5.20 -29.77 -5.45
CA LEU A 742 -3.99 -30.41 -5.91
C LEU A 742 -2.77 -29.66 -5.30
N CYS A 743 -1.95 -30.36 -4.53
CA CYS A 743 -0.67 -29.84 -4.08
C CYS A 743 0.43 -30.31 -5.03
N THR A 744 1.37 -29.41 -5.41
CA THR A 744 2.46 -29.80 -6.32
C THR A 744 3.82 -29.40 -5.76
N ALA A 745 4.83 -30.23 -6.06
CA ALA A 745 6.22 -29.95 -5.77
C ALA A 745 7.12 -30.39 -6.92
N GLY A 746 8.28 -29.75 -7.02
CA GLY A 746 9.41 -30.22 -7.80
C GLY A 746 10.13 -31.40 -7.10
N GLY A 747 11.35 -31.73 -7.53
CA GLY A 747 12.09 -32.88 -6.99
C GLY A 747 12.59 -32.73 -5.54
N ARG A 748 12.14 -31.74 -4.78
CA ARG A 748 12.47 -31.52 -3.36
C ARG A 748 11.26 -31.02 -2.59
N PRO A 749 10.27 -31.87 -2.31
CA PRO A 749 9.12 -31.50 -1.51
C PRO A 749 9.52 -30.88 -0.17
N ASN A 750 8.71 -29.99 0.34
CA ASN A 750 8.92 -29.41 1.66
C ASN A 750 8.29 -30.26 2.77
N THR A 751 8.65 -29.96 4.02
CA THR A 751 8.13 -30.71 5.17
C THR A 751 6.61 -30.58 5.30
N PHE A 752 6.01 -29.47 4.92
CA PHE A 752 4.55 -29.33 4.93
C PHE A 752 3.87 -30.37 4.05
N LEU A 753 4.35 -30.54 2.81
CA LEU A 753 3.75 -31.49 1.88
C LEU A 753 3.99 -32.96 2.31
N GLU A 754 5.17 -33.22 2.92
CA GLU A 754 5.50 -34.58 3.42
C GLU A 754 4.67 -34.99 4.64
N GLU A 755 4.23 -34.02 5.47
CA GLU A 755 3.53 -34.29 6.74
C GLU A 755 2.00 -34.07 6.64
N LEU A 756 1.50 -33.39 5.60
CA LEU A 756 0.06 -33.27 5.36
C LEU A 756 -0.58 -34.66 5.11
N PRO A 757 -1.86 -34.86 5.51
CA PRO A 757 -2.55 -36.16 5.37
C PRO A 757 -2.97 -36.45 3.92
N VAL A 758 -2.00 -36.45 3.00
CA VAL A 758 -2.18 -36.74 1.57
C VAL A 758 -1.01 -37.56 1.06
N SER A 759 -1.27 -38.52 0.17
CA SER A 759 -0.19 -39.32 -0.45
C SER A 759 0.46 -38.52 -1.58
N LEU A 760 1.78 -38.41 -1.53
CA LEU A 760 2.56 -37.80 -2.60
C LEU A 760 2.81 -38.80 -3.70
N GLU A 761 2.28 -38.56 -4.90
CA GLU A 761 2.40 -39.46 -6.05
C GLU A 761 3.33 -38.86 -7.12
N PRO A 762 3.99 -39.65 -7.94
CA PRO A 762 4.75 -39.13 -9.08
C PRO A 762 3.82 -38.43 -10.08
N GLY A 763 4.10 -37.17 -10.37
CA GLY A 763 3.37 -36.42 -11.39
C GLY A 763 3.70 -36.93 -12.80
N VAL A 764 2.72 -36.95 -13.67
CA VAL A 764 2.86 -37.30 -15.09
C VAL A 764 3.09 -36.01 -15.90
N VAL A 765 3.97 -36.09 -16.91
CA VAL A 765 4.15 -35.04 -17.90
C VAL A 765 3.68 -35.56 -19.26
N ASP A 766 2.47 -35.20 -19.65
CA ASP A 766 1.86 -35.45 -20.94
C ASP A 766 0.94 -34.27 -21.27
N ILE A 767 1.55 -33.12 -21.62
CA ILE A 767 0.81 -31.88 -21.83
C ILE A 767 -0.08 -32.05 -23.05
N PRO A 768 -1.42 -31.97 -22.91
CA PRO A 768 -2.33 -32.04 -24.05
C PRO A 768 -2.11 -30.83 -24.97
N SER A 769 -2.43 -31.01 -26.27
CA SER A 769 -2.47 -29.86 -27.17
C SER A 769 -3.71 -29.03 -26.82
N PHE A 770 -3.50 -27.88 -26.22
CA PHE A 770 -4.57 -26.93 -26.02
C PHE A 770 -4.83 -26.26 -27.38
N GLU A 771 -5.90 -26.70 -28.07
CA GLU A 771 -6.40 -25.98 -29.24
C GLU A 771 -6.97 -24.66 -28.71
N THR A 772 -6.21 -23.60 -28.81
CA THR A 772 -6.83 -22.30 -28.95
C THR A 772 -7.65 -22.37 -30.22
N GLU A 773 -8.97 -22.59 -30.13
CA GLU A 773 -9.82 -21.93 -31.08
C GLU A 773 -9.43 -20.46 -30.92
N ALA A 774 -8.51 -20.03 -31.80
CA ALA A 774 -8.52 -18.66 -32.21
C ALA A 774 -9.95 -18.48 -32.70
N GLU A 775 -10.89 -18.10 -31.78
CA GLU A 775 -12.05 -17.38 -32.23
C GLU A 775 -11.43 -16.35 -33.13
N ASP A 776 -11.70 -16.49 -34.40
CA ASP A 776 -11.72 -15.37 -35.34
C ASP A 776 -12.71 -14.39 -34.66
N ARG A 777 -12.24 -13.78 -33.56
CA ARG A 777 -12.83 -12.54 -33.08
C ARG A 777 -12.73 -11.71 -34.33
N PRO A 778 -13.88 -11.39 -34.94
CA PRO A 778 -13.84 -10.49 -36.02
C PRO A 778 -12.98 -9.38 -35.45
N VAL A 779 -11.76 -9.22 -36.00
CA VAL A 779 -11.02 -8.01 -35.77
C VAL A 779 -12.07 -7.02 -36.23
N PHE A 780 -12.85 -6.51 -35.27
CA PHE A 780 -13.49 -5.26 -35.49
C PHE A 780 -12.24 -4.41 -35.78
N GLU A 781 -11.94 -4.26 -37.07
CA GLU A 781 -11.46 -2.99 -37.54
C GLU A 781 -12.54 -2.01 -37.07
N MET A 782 -12.51 -1.71 -35.78
CA MET A 782 -12.96 -0.42 -35.34
C MET A 782 -12.07 0.48 -36.17
N PRO A 783 -12.69 1.19 -37.16
CA PRO A 783 -11.97 2.28 -37.78
C PRO A 783 -11.41 3.00 -36.57
N MET A 784 -10.07 3.04 -36.44
CA MET A 784 -9.42 3.81 -35.39
C MET A 784 -10.23 5.07 -35.36
N PRO A 785 -10.98 5.39 -34.32
CA PRO A 785 -11.59 6.67 -34.25
C PRO A 785 -10.40 7.57 -34.48
N GLU A 786 -10.43 8.30 -35.59
CA GLU A 786 -9.49 9.40 -35.78
C GLU A 786 -9.43 10.04 -34.40
N PRO A 787 -8.24 10.33 -33.83
CA PRO A 787 -8.13 10.81 -32.47
C PRO A 787 -8.93 12.10 -32.36
N ARG A 788 -10.20 11.96 -32.08
CA ARG A 788 -11.22 12.98 -31.90
C ARG A 788 -11.73 12.91 -30.46
N GLY A 789 -10.81 12.98 -29.54
CA GLY A 789 -11.10 13.65 -28.30
C GLY A 789 -10.90 15.14 -28.57
N PRO A 790 -11.83 16.01 -28.21
CA PRO A 790 -11.52 17.43 -28.15
C PRO A 790 -10.26 17.54 -27.28
N ARG A 791 -9.19 18.12 -27.82
CA ARG A 791 -8.06 18.52 -26.99
C ARG A 791 -8.64 19.45 -25.95
N SER A 792 -8.51 19.13 -24.69
CA SER A 792 -8.76 20.09 -23.60
C SER A 792 -7.44 20.83 -23.40
N SER A 793 -7.46 22.14 -23.45
CA SER A 793 -6.35 23.02 -23.14
C SER A 793 -6.83 24.07 -22.16
N THR A 794 -5.91 24.68 -21.44
CA THR A 794 -6.27 25.77 -20.51
C THR A 794 -6.02 27.13 -21.18
N PRO A 795 -6.80 28.17 -20.88
CA PRO A 795 -6.55 29.51 -21.34
C PRO A 795 -5.16 30.04 -20.97
N HIS A 796 -4.58 29.54 -19.89
CA HIS A 796 -3.22 29.84 -19.42
C HIS A 796 -2.15 29.36 -20.43
N GLU A 797 -2.38 28.23 -21.08
CA GLU A 797 -1.46 27.68 -22.11
C GLU A 797 -1.43 28.53 -23.37
N LEU A 798 -2.46 29.33 -23.65
CA LEU A 798 -2.48 30.31 -24.77
C LEU A 798 -1.46 31.42 -24.58
N GLY A 799 -1.03 31.69 -23.37
CA GLY A 799 -0.03 32.68 -23.01
C GLY A 799 1.43 32.19 -23.08
N ALA A 800 1.65 30.89 -23.08
CA ALA A 800 2.97 30.27 -23.06
C ALA A 800 3.57 30.20 -24.48
N THR A 801 4.10 31.30 -24.99
CA THR A 801 4.96 31.28 -26.19
C THR A 801 6.40 30.95 -25.80
N ALA A 802 7.16 30.35 -26.72
CA ALA A 802 8.52 29.85 -26.61
C ALA A 802 9.62 30.84 -26.12
N GLU A 803 9.27 32.03 -25.69
CA GLU A 803 10.18 33.05 -25.16
C GLU A 803 10.22 33.18 -23.65
N ALA A 804 9.41 32.39 -22.90
CA ALA A 804 9.45 32.40 -21.42
C ALA A 804 10.60 31.56 -20.81
N ALA A 805 11.56 31.13 -21.61
CA ALA A 805 12.79 30.41 -21.17
C ALA A 805 13.93 31.34 -20.74
N ALA A 806 13.64 32.58 -20.35
CA ALA A 806 14.64 33.48 -19.78
C ALA A 806 14.38 33.62 -18.27
N GLY A 807 15.18 32.90 -17.49
CA GLY A 807 15.52 32.95 -16.10
C GLY A 807 14.58 33.54 -15.05
N PRO A 808 14.65 33.11 -13.79
CA PRO A 808 13.82 33.64 -12.72
C PRO A 808 14.23 35.10 -12.44
N ALA A 809 13.32 36.01 -12.75
CA ALA A 809 13.37 37.34 -12.12
C ALA A 809 12.93 37.15 -10.66
N GLU A 810 13.82 37.45 -9.72
CA GLU A 810 13.46 37.59 -8.31
C GLU A 810 12.34 38.60 -8.16
N SER A 811 11.10 38.14 -8.12
CA SER A 811 9.97 38.90 -7.61
C SER A 811 9.80 38.54 -6.14
N ALA A 812 9.81 39.52 -5.29
CA ALA A 812 9.59 39.41 -3.86
C ALA A 812 8.12 39.02 -3.60
N GLY A 813 7.81 37.75 -3.59
CA GLY A 813 6.49 37.17 -3.37
C GLY A 813 6.25 36.06 -4.39
N GLY A 814 6.62 34.85 -4.06
CA GLY A 814 6.48 33.70 -4.94
C GLY A 814 5.01 33.34 -5.22
N MET A 815 4.76 32.29 -6.02
CA MET A 815 3.44 31.72 -6.36
C MET A 815 2.48 31.65 -5.15
N SER A 816 3.01 31.32 -3.96
CA SER A 816 2.26 31.29 -2.70
C SER A 816 1.70 32.64 -2.22
N PHE A 817 2.22 33.77 -2.70
CA PHE A 817 1.67 35.09 -2.35
C PHE A 817 0.49 35.43 -3.25
N GLY A 818 0.58 35.17 -4.54
CA GLY A 818 -0.53 35.34 -5.48
C GLY A 818 -1.76 34.52 -5.06
N ASP A 819 -1.53 33.24 -4.75
CA ASP A 819 -2.60 32.31 -4.34
C ASP A 819 -3.35 32.82 -3.10
N ARG A 820 -2.65 33.36 -2.09
CA ARG A 820 -3.29 33.94 -0.88
C ARG A 820 -4.13 35.18 -1.17
N VAL A 821 -3.74 36.00 -2.13
CA VAL A 821 -4.53 37.18 -2.52
C VAL A 821 -5.80 36.74 -3.25
N HIS A 822 -5.73 35.67 -4.06
CA HIS A 822 -6.92 35.11 -4.72
C HIS A 822 -7.86 34.47 -3.71
N GLU A 823 -7.35 33.64 -2.77
CA GLU A 823 -8.17 33.06 -1.67
C GLU A 823 -8.86 34.14 -0.84
N PHE A 824 -8.13 35.24 -0.53
CA PHE A 824 -8.72 36.38 0.17
C PHE A 824 -9.83 37.02 -0.68
N ALA A 825 -9.62 37.21 -1.98
CA ALA A 825 -10.56 37.80 -2.89
C ALA A 825 -11.85 36.97 -3.01
N GLU A 826 -11.72 35.67 -3.11
CA GLU A 826 -12.83 34.71 -3.13
C GLU A 826 -13.64 34.81 -1.84
N ALA A 827 -13.00 34.61 -0.68
CA ALA A 827 -13.67 34.65 0.61
C ALA A 827 -14.38 36.00 0.85
N TYR A 828 -13.73 37.11 0.50
CA TYR A 828 -14.31 38.43 0.66
C TYR A 828 -15.51 38.67 -0.28
N ALA A 829 -15.42 38.17 -1.53
CA ALA A 829 -16.53 38.31 -2.49
C ALA A 829 -17.76 37.45 -2.10
N LEU A 830 -17.54 36.31 -1.43
CA LEU A 830 -18.58 35.44 -0.87
C LEU A 830 -19.20 36.00 0.42
N GLY A 831 -18.58 37.03 1.01
CA GLY A 831 -19.05 37.68 2.23
C GLY A 831 -18.58 37.03 3.52
N ASP A 832 -17.53 36.23 3.47
CA ASP A 832 -16.91 35.61 4.64
C ASP A 832 -16.25 36.69 5.53
N PRO A 833 -16.18 36.51 6.85
CA PRO A 833 -15.63 37.47 7.78
C PRO A 833 -14.09 37.51 7.76
N VAL A 834 -13.49 37.79 6.62
CA VAL A 834 -12.03 37.92 6.45
C VAL A 834 -11.59 39.38 6.50
N ALA A 835 -10.41 39.64 7.04
CA ALA A 835 -9.84 40.98 7.13
C ALA A 835 -8.53 41.05 6.31
N PRO A 836 -8.30 42.13 5.52
CA PRO A 836 -7.09 42.23 4.72
C PRO A 836 -5.84 42.28 5.62
N ALA A 837 -4.84 41.46 5.27
CA ALA A 837 -3.58 41.32 6.00
C ALA A 837 -2.42 42.12 5.37
N ASN A 838 -2.59 42.62 4.14
CA ASN A 838 -1.59 43.39 3.39
C ASN A 838 -2.20 44.35 2.40
N ASP A 839 -1.38 45.24 1.82
CA ASP A 839 -1.81 46.32 0.90
C ASP A 839 -2.52 45.78 -0.36
N HIS A 840 -2.19 44.57 -0.85
CA HIS A 840 -2.85 43.94 -1.99
C HIS A 840 -4.28 43.51 -1.66
N GLU A 841 -4.47 42.90 -0.49
CA GLU A 841 -5.78 42.50 -0.01
C GLU A 841 -6.65 43.73 0.33
N GLU A 842 -6.05 44.81 0.88
CA GLU A 842 -6.78 46.08 1.07
C GLU A 842 -7.26 46.68 -0.26
N ALA A 843 -6.44 46.58 -1.32
CA ALA A 843 -6.81 47.06 -2.64
C ALA A 843 -7.96 46.23 -3.24
N VAL A 844 -7.90 44.89 -3.09
CA VAL A 844 -8.95 43.96 -3.52
C VAL A 844 -10.26 44.23 -2.77
N ALA A 845 -10.22 44.33 -1.44
CA ALA A 845 -11.40 44.64 -0.63
C ALA A 845 -12.06 45.96 -1.05
N SER A 846 -11.25 47.03 -1.22
CA SER A 846 -11.74 48.34 -1.67
C SER A 846 -12.35 48.29 -3.07
N PHE A 847 -11.81 47.48 -3.97
CA PHE A 847 -12.33 47.26 -5.31
C PHE A 847 -13.67 46.53 -5.24
N LEU A 848 -13.77 45.42 -4.51
CA LEU A 848 -14.98 44.61 -4.35
C LEU A 848 -16.11 45.43 -3.69
N ASP A 849 -15.83 46.24 -2.69
CA ASP A 849 -16.80 47.14 -2.03
C ASP A 849 -17.38 48.18 -3.00
N GLY A 850 -16.67 48.51 -4.05
CA GLY A 850 -17.12 49.43 -5.09
C GLY A 850 -18.02 48.82 -6.17
N LEU A 851 -18.10 47.49 -6.22
CA LEU A 851 -18.87 46.76 -7.22
C LEU A 851 -20.34 46.62 -6.81
N SER A 852 -21.20 46.47 -7.82
CA SER A 852 -22.65 46.28 -7.61
C SER A 852 -23.13 45.11 -8.49
N GLY A 853 -24.17 44.42 -8.04
CA GLY A 853 -24.69 43.26 -8.74
C GLY A 853 -24.32 41.93 -8.07
N GLU A 854 -24.46 40.84 -8.78
CA GLU A 854 -24.07 39.49 -8.33
C GLU A 854 -22.58 39.28 -8.61
N LEU A 855 -21.81 38.87 -7.61
CA LEU A 855 -20.40 38.56 -7.72
C LEU A 855 -20.24 37.02 -7.63
N ARG A 856 -19.55 36.46 -8.59
CA ARG A 856 -19.19 35.01 -8.63
C ARG A 856 -17.69 34.89 -8.73
N PRO A 857 -17.00 34.60 -7.64
CA PRO A 857 -15.59 34.27 -7.67
C PRO A 857 -15.38 32.84 -8.19
N GLU A 858 -14.18 32.54 -8.69
CA GLU A 858 -13.71 31.23 -9.11
C GLU A 858 -14.67 30.46 -10.06
N GLU A 859 -15.28 31.20 -11.03
CA GLU A 859 -16.29 30.61 -11.91
C GLU A 859 -15.66 29.77 -13.01
N HIS A 860 -16.05 28.49 -13.10
CA HIS A 860 -15.57 27.57 -14.12
C HIS A 860 -16.20 27.82 -15.48
N VAL A 861 -15.39 27.95 -16.52
CA VAL A 861 -15.86 28.16 -17.89
C VAL A 861 -15.24 27.19 -18.88
N HIS A 862 -16.02 26.86 -19.91
CA HIS A 862 -15.62 26.01 -21.01
C HIS A 862 -15.96 26.70 -22.33
N LEU A 863 -14.97 26.88 -23.21
CA LEU A 863 -15.13 27.43 -24.53
C LEU A 863 -14.81 26.38 -25.59
N PRO A 864 -15.80 25.85 -26.29
CA PRO A 864 -15.54 24.98 -27.45
C PRO A 864 -15.14 25.84 -28.67
N LEU A 865 -14.01 25.50 -29.25
CA LEU A 865 -13.45 26.13 -30.44
C LEU A 865 -13.28 25.12 -31.56
N GLU A 866 -13.45 25.58 -32.78
CA GLU A 866 -13.16 24.79 -33.96
C GLU A 866 -12.18 25.56 -34.85
N ALA A 867 -11.03 24.96 -35.16
CA ALA A 867 -10.07 25.52 -36.08
C ALA A 867 -9.42 24.38 -36.90
N GLU A 868 -9.26 24.60 -38.18
CA GLU A 868 -8.66 23.66 -39.17
C GLU A 868 -9.33 22.25 -39.14
N GLY A 869 -10.61 22.16 -38.76
CA GLY A 869 -11.34 20.90 -38.67
C GLY A 869 -11.06 20.09 -37.40
N GLN A 870 -10.36 20.68 -36.45
CA GLN A 870 -10.18 20.11 -35.10
C GLN A 870 -11.04 20.87 -34.09
N GLN A 871 -11.56 20.12 -33.13
CA GLN A 871 -12.29 20.71 -31.97
C GLN A 871 -11.35 20.74 -30.77
N VAL A 872 -11.27 21.93 -30.15
CA VAL A 872 -10.53 22.16 -28.91
C VAL A 872 -11.49 22.77 -27.90
N THR A 873 -11.52 22.26 -26.66
CA THR A 873 -12.25 22.89 -25.58
C THR A 873 -11.25 23.54 -24.63
N LEU A 874 -11.34 24.86 -24.49
CA LEU A 874 -10.58 25.58 -23.46
C LEU A 874 -11.38 25.55 -22.16
N SER A 875 -10.77 25.05 -21.09
CA SER A 875 -11.37 24.97 -19.75
C SER A 875 -10.55 25.79 -18.78
N GLY A 876 -11.15 26.73 -18.07
CA GLY A 876 -10.46 27.61 -17.14
C GLY A 876 -11.36 28.13 -16.04
N ILE A 877 -10.78 28.88 -15.12
CA ILE A 877 -11.44 29.48 -13.97
C ILE A 877 -11.28 31.00 -14.09
N ILE A 878 -12.37 31.73 -13.92
CA ILE A 878 -12.40 33.18 -13.90
C ILE A 878 -12.31 33.62 -12.43
N ASP A 879 -11.35 34.48 -12.08
CA ASP A 879 -11.12 34.92 -10.70
C ASP A 879 -12.35 35.65 -10.13
N LEU A 880 -13.00 36.49 -10.93
CA LEU A 880 -14.24 37.17 -10.55
C LEU A 880 -15.12 37.45 -11.75
N LEU A 881 -16.38 37.05 -11.67
CA LEU A 881 -17.43 37.40 -12.59
C LEU A 881 -18.46 38.32 -11.91
N GLN A 882 -18.58 39.56 -12.37
CA GLN A 882 -19.60 40.51 -11.90
C GLN A 882 -20.78 40.51 -12.88
N ILE A 883 -21.97 40.29 -12.38
CA ILE A 883 -23.21 40.23 -13.18
C ILE A 883 -24.18 41.30 -12.73
N THR A 884 -24.54 42.16 -13.67
CA THR A 884 -25.58 43.18 -13.52
C THR A 884 -26.71 42.93 -14.50
N ASP A 885 -27.80 43.69 -14.42
CA ASP A 885 -28.92 43.55 -15.35
C ASP A 885 -28.54 43.88 -16.82
N GLU A 886 -27.57 44.76 -17.04
CA GLU A 886 -27.18 45.28 -18.36
C GLU A 886 -25.84 44.76 -18.89
N ALA A 887 -24.94 44.31 -17.97
CA ALA A 887 -23.58 43.98 -18.31
C ALA A 887 -23.02 42.82 -17.48
N VAL A 888 -22.03 42.13 -18.03
CA VAL A 888 -21.20 41.11 -17.33
C VAL A 888 -19.74 41.54 -17.46
N ALA A 889 -19.06 41.68 -16.34
CA ALA A 889 -17.64 42.02 -16.31
C ALA A 889 -16.83 40.87 -15.78
N ILE A 890 -15.75 40.54 -16.46
CA ILE A 890 -14.74 39.57 -16.09
C ILE A 890 -13.54 40.32 -15.53
N VAL A 891 -13.13 39.99 -14.32
CA VAL A 891 -11.96 40.60 -13.67
C VAL A 891 -11.00 39.49 -13.29
N ASP A 892 -9.74 39.66 -13.63
CA ASP A 892 -8.66 38.75 -13.32
C ASP A 892 -7.63 39.51 -12.47
N TYR A 893 -7.29 38.94 -11.30
CA TYR A 893 -6.39 39.60 -10.34
C TYR A 893 -4.93 39.34 -10.69
N LYS A 894 -4.10 40.38 -10.64
CA LYS A 894 -2.65 40.22 -10.87
C LYS A 894 -1.85 40.87 -9.76
N THR A 895 -1.01 40.08 -9.12
CA THR A 895 -0.09 40.50 -8.05
C THR A 895 1.27 40.95 -8.59
N ASP A 896 1.55 40.75 -9.89
CA ASP A 896 2.77 41.15 -10.55
C ASP A 896 2.94 42.67 -10.62
N ALA A 897 4.17 43.13 -10.36
CA ALA A 897 4.54 44.53 -10.59
C ALA A 897 4.89 44.85 -12.05
N ASP A 898 5.12 43.80 -12.87
CA ASP A 898 5.61 43.91 -14.25
C ASP A 898 4.47 43.72 -15.27
N ARG A 899 4.19 44.77 -16.03
CA ARG A 899 3.15 44.81 -17.07
C ARG A 899 3.61 44.25 -18.44
N THR A 900 4.80 43.69 -18.53
CA THR A 900 5.33 43.16 -19.81
C THR A 900 4.58 41.90 -20.30
N ARG A 901 3.76 41.28 -19.43
CA ARG A 901 2.96 40.09 -19.73
C ARG A 901 1.50 40.40 -20.15
N GLU A 902 1.13 41.68 -20.33
CA GLU A 902 -0.24 42.10 -20.64
C GLU A 902 -0.78 41.42 -21.90
N GLU A 903 0.05 41.16 -22.93
CA GLU A 903 -0.37 40.43 -24.15
C GLU A 903 -0.68 38.95 -23.89
N SER A 904 0.02 38.34 -22.97
CA SER A 904 -0.26 36.96 -22.54
C SER A 904 -1.60 36.87 -21.79
N TYR A 905 -1.85 37.80 -20.87
CA TYR A 905 -3.12 37.89 -20.16
C TYR A 905 -4.28 38.25 -21.09
N ARG A 906 -4.04 39.04 -22.13
CA ARG A 906 -5.02 39.34 -23.15
C ARG A 906 -5.52 38.08 -23.85
N ARG A 907 -4.66 37.14 -24.19
CA ARG A 907 -5.05 35.83 -24.80
C ARG A 907 -5.91 35.00 -23.88
N GLN A 908 -5.52 34.88 -22.63
CA GLN A 908 -6.29 34.17 -21.60
C GLN A 908 -7.68 34.80 -21.42
N LEU A 909 -7.74 36.07 -21.19
CA LEU A 909 -8.98 36.83 -20.97
C LEU A 909 -9.89 36.83 -22.18
N SER A 910 -9.33 36.75 -23.40
CA SER A 910 -10.13 36.66 -24.63
C SER A 910 -10.90 35.34 -24.70
N ALA A 911 -10.32 34.24 -24.20
CA ALA A 911 -11.03 32.97 -24.10
C ALA A 911 -12.20 33.07 -23.11
N TYR A 912 -11.98 33.68 -21.95
CA TYR A 912 -13.03 33.93 -20.97
C TYR A 912 -14.15 34.84 -21.50
N TYR A 913 -13.75 35.90 -22.22
CA TYR A 913 -14.71 36.81 -22.88
C TYR A 913 -15.66 36.04 -23.82
N HIS A 914 -15.12 35.19 -24.71
CA HIS A 914 -15.97 34.47 -25.66
C HIS A 914 -16.84 33.41 -24.98
N ALA A 915 -16.37 32.76 -23.92
CA ALA A 915 -17.18 31.85 -23.13
C ALA A 915 -18.36 32.53 -22.47
N ILE A 916 -18.12 33.67 -21.81
CA ILE A 916 -19.16 34.42 -21.11
C ILE A 916 -20.10 35.13 -22.08
N ALA A 917 -19.60 35.72 -23.16
CA ALA A 917 -20.46 36.36 -24.18
C ALA A 917 -21.42 35.37 -24.85
N GLU A 918 -21.07 34.09 -24.95
CA GLU A 918 -21.93 33.02 -25.44
C GLU A 918 -23.02 32.63 -24.42
N LEU A 919 -22.67 32.67 -23.12
CA LEU A 919 -23.62 32.37 -22.04
C LEU A 919 -24.60 33.51 -21.78
N PHE A 920 -24.18 34.77 -21.99
CA PHE A 920 -24.99 35.98 -21.75
C PHE A 920 -25.14 36.85 -23.01
N PRO A 921 -25.76 36.33 -24.07
CA PRO A 921 -25.80 37.00 -25.38
C PRO A 921 -26.55 38.36 -25.38
N ASP A 922 -27.42 38.58 -24.41
CA ASP A 922 -28.22 39.81 -24.28
C ASP A 922 -27.56 40.88 -23.38
N ARG A 923 -26.38 40.63 -22.86
CA ARG A 923 -25.64 41.53 -21.97
C ARG A 923 -24.33 41.99 -22.58
N ASN A 924 -23.88 43.19 -22.21
CA ASN A 924 -22.58 43.66 -22.65
C ASN A 924 -21.47 43.02 -21.83
N THR A 925 -20.58 42.23 -22.44
CA THR A 925 -19.46 41.60 -21.78
C THR A 925 -18.20 42.43 -21.88
N SER A 926 -17.51 42.64 -20.77
CA SER A 926 -16.20 43.31 -20.70
C SER A 926 -15.18 42.46 -19.93
N VAL A 927 -13.91 42.68 -20.19
CA VAL A 927 -12.81 42.02 -19.51
C VAL A 927 -11.76 43.02 -19.04
N SER A 928 -11.22 42.77 -17.85
CA SER A 928 -10.22 43.67 -17.26
C SER A 928 -9.24 42.92 -16.37
N LEU A 929 -8.05 43.48 -16.25
CA LEU A 929 -7.06 43.12 -15.25
C LEU A 929 -7.15 44.09 -14.06
N PHE A 930 -7.16 43.54 -12.85
CA PHE A 930 -7.02 44.33 -11.64
C PHE A 930 -5.64 44.09 -11.02
N TRP A 931 -4.84 45.14 -11.03
CA TRP A 931 -3.49 45.11 -10.48
C TRP A 931 -3.51 45.35 -8.97
N THR A 932 -3.44 44.29 -8.19
CA THR A 932 -3.62 44.33 -6.73
C THR A 932 -2.58 45.19 -6.02
N GLY A 933 -1.35 45.30 -6.53
CA GLY A 933 -0.29 46.14 -5.96
C GLY A 933 -0.46 47.62 -6.17
N SER A 934 -1.24 48.06 -7.20
CA SER A 934 -1.47 49.48 -7.46
C SER A 934 -2.92 49.92 -7.28
N GLY A 935 -3.86 48.97 -7.16
CA GLY A 935 -5.29 49.21 -7.11
C GLY A 935 -5.86 49.75 -8.43
N GLU A 936 -5.14 49.57 -9.56
CA GLU A 936 -5.57 50.03 -10.88
C GLU A 936 -6.26 48.93 -11.66
N GLN A 937 -7.39 49.25 -12.33
CA GLN A 937 -8.09 48.39 -13.26
C GLN A 937 -7.73 48.78 -14.70
N THR A 938 -7.34 47.82 -15.52
CA THR A 938 -7.03 48.00 -16.94
C THR A 938 -8.02 47.22 -17.79
N GLU A 939 -8.81 47.88 -18.61
CA GLU A 939 -9.72 47.21 -19.53
C GLU A 939 -8.93 46.62 -20.71
N ILE A 940 -9.24 45.36 -21.09
CA ILE A 940 -8.58 44.64 -22.16
C ILE A 940 -9.51 44.50 -23.36
N GLU A 941 -9.02 44.89 -24.53
CA GLU A 941 -9.74 44.66 -25.79
C GLU A 941 -9.56 43.17 -26.21
N PRO A 942 -10.64 42.36 -26.22
CA PRO A 942 -10.48 40.91 -26.50
C PRO A 942 -10.10 40.64 -27.96
N LEU A 943 -9.32 39.60 -28.15
CA LEU A 943 -9.04 39.01 -29.46
C LEU A 943 -10.30 38.39 -30.07
N THR A 944 -10.36 38.28 -31.36
CA THR A 944 -11.44 37.58 -32.06
C THR A 944 -11.42 36.10 -31.76
N ARG A 945 -12.60 35.44 -31.79
CA ARG A 945 -12.69 33.96 -31.58
C ARG A 945 -11.78 33.14 -32.49
N ALA A 946 -11.59 33.64 -33.73
CA ALA A 946 -10.70 32.96 -34.69
C ALA A 946 -9.22 33.10 -34.31
N GLU A 947 -8.80 34.22 -33.73
CA GLU A 947 -7.45 34.42 -33.24
C GLU A 947 -7.20 33.52 -32.02
N VAL A 948 -8.15 33.46 -31.07
CA VAL A 948 -8.08 32.56 -29.91
C VAL A 948 -7.99 31.10 -30.36
N ALA A 949 -8.80 30.67 -31.32
CA ALA A 949 -8.76 29.32 -31.89
C ALA A 949 -7.42 29.01 -32.56
N GLY A 950 -6.80 29.98 -33.23
CA GLY A 950 -5.47 29.84 -33.84
C GLY A 950 -4.37 29.66 -32.81
N PHE A 951 -4.43 30.31 -31.67
CA PHE A 951 -3.48 30.10 -30.55
C PHE A 951 -3.70 28.77 -29.84
N ALA A 952 -4.94 28.28 -29.75
CA ALA A 952 -5.25 27.01 -29.09
C ALA A 952 -4.74 25.79 -29.86
N LEU A 953 -4.41 25.96 -31.13
CA LEU A 953 -3.86 24.88 -31.98
C LEU A 953 -2.35 24.99 -32.22
N SER A 954 -1.75 26.13 -31.94
CA SER A 954 -0.31 26.38 -32.08
C SER A 954 0.48 25.89 -30.87
#